data_349e5624ac5cd793540c75f9b0a1e6f0
#
_entry.id   349e5624ac5cd793540c75f9b0a1e6f0
#
_cell.length_a   1.000
_cell.length_b   1.000
_cell.length_c   1.000
_cell.angle_alpha   90.00
_cell.angle_beta   90.00
_cell.angle_gamma   90.00
#
_symmetry.space_group_name_H-M   'P 1'
#
loop_
_entity.id
_entity.type
_entity.pdbx_description
1 polymer ?
#
loop_
_entity_poly.entity_id
_entity_poly.type
_entity_poly.pdbx_seq_one_letter_code
_entity_poly.pdbx_strand_id
1 'polypeptide(L)'
;MLHQPKKIDDRFIYTDKRRRYVSFPLGGIGTGSVSLTGSGRLIDWSIRNRPAIDQFNGYSHFAIKAEQDGKLLNALVLNGPYEGTPTGSPSARKFDGFGFGANRDSLAGVPHFDDATFVGRFPVAELEFHDASFPGQVQLTAFSPFIPHNDRDSSMPVALFAISVENDTNAPIDYTIALTLGNYGCDSGIHTFTQQNELSILHFTSADTGYPERRGDLAIITNGEDVEHVDYHFRGQWFDSLGLHWREFARAGRLRERRYDKPRATTNMFQQPEHGTVAVRARLAPGEMRQVRFAISWNYPLGSIYWFNRDQPGSPSFEGRPPTWKNYYATQWTDSVASGTDAYKRWDALEAQTVAFRDSIFGSSLPSEIIDAVNGTLGILRSATLIRLEGGEIWGWEGQHIHEGSCEGSCTHVWNYQQALANLFPALERTLRETEFSYNQLPSGGLTFRQRLPLGSGFDIIGPCADGHFGAIIKAYREWKNLGDNAWLQRYWPHIRRAIEYAWSPDNPDKWDPDKTGVLWGRQHHTLDMELFGPNSWLTTMYLAALTAASIMANAMSDPAFAKECHDIAAKGSAYVDRELFNGRYYAQKLDLSDRSALTPFDQGRKAGVLRDSFMDAYWSDEYGEIKYQIAEGCLTDQILGQWHADIAGLGDLLSPENVRTALISVFNENYRPSLRDHFNPCRVYAYENEAGLLLCTWPDGTTKPALPAPYAEEVWSGLEYMMASHLIQRGLVDEGLTIVRAARARHDGSRRNPWNDIECGSYYVRALSSYALVNAYSGLWFDQRCGEIGFKPARAGDGVYFWSAGRGWGVVELKGSTVTLIVKGGDLTVSNLRMPGLSGAATVDGQAVRRNGDLILLGKHHTLRAGDRLVVEVDAYGQA
;
A
#
# COMPACT_ATOMS: atom_id res chain seq x y z
N MET A 1 -6.86 -23.35 -27.88
CA MET A 1 -6.82 -22.04 -28.57
C MET A 1 -6.01 -21.12 -27.66
N LEU A 2 -4.83 -20.74 -28.09
CA LEU A 2 -3.98 -19.78 -27.38
C LEU A 2 -4.74 -18.44 -27.36
N HIS A 3 -5.09 -17.94 -26.17
CA HIS A 3 -5.58 -16.58 -26.04
C HIS A 3 -4.56 -15.65 -26.66
N GLN A 4 -4.95 -14.92 -27.71
CA GLN A 4 -4.16 -13.76 -28.15
C GLN A 4 -4.04 -12.83 -26.93
N PRO A 5 -2.82 -12.35 -26.59
CA PRO A 5 -2.67 -11.43 -25.48
C PRO A 5 -3.55 -10.20 -25.75
N LYS A 6 -4.45 -9.89 -24.80
CA LYS A 6 -5.19 -8.62 -24.83
C LYS A 6 -4.17 -7.51 -25.03
N LYS A 7 -4.38 -6.61 -26.00
CA LYS A 7 -3.54 -5.41 -26.17
C LYS A 7 -3.44 -4.70 -24.83
N ILE A 8 -2.21 -4.43 -24.36
CA ILE A 8 -1.97 -3.70 -23.11
C ILE A 8 -2.61 -2.30 -23.26
N ASP A 9 -3.39 -1.86 -22.29
CA ASP A 9 -3.96 -0.51 -22.27
C ASP A 9 -2.82 0.51 -22.16
N ASP A 10 -2.83 1.53 -23.01
CA ASP A 10 -1.83 2.59 -23.10
C ASP A 10 -1.63 3.33 -21.75
N ARG A 11 -2.59 3.21 -20.85
CA ARG A 11 -2.55 3.72 -19.47
C ARG A 11 -1.35 3.17 -18.68
N PHE A 12 -0.98 1.91 -18.91
CA PHE A 12 0.10 1.20 -18.23
C PHE A 12 1.43 1.23 -18.99
N ILE A 13 1.48 1.95 -20.11
CA ILE A 13 2.68 2.14 -20.93
C ILE A 13 3.19 3.57 -20.71
N TYR A 14 4.45 3.68 -20.32
CA TYR A 14 5.08 4.97 -19.98
C TYR A 14 6.22 5.24 -20.95
N THR A 15 6.06 6.25 -21.78
CA THR A 15 7.04 6.75 -22.75
C THR A 15 7.24 8.24 -22.56
N ASP A 16 8.26 8.84 -23.13
CA ASP A 16 8.53 10.26 -23.12
C ASP A 16 8.41 10.88 -21.71
N LYS A 17 7.71 12.01 -21.60
CA LYS A 17 7.50 12.69 -20.32
C LYS A 17 6.76 11.84 -19.25
N ARG A 18 6.01 10.82 -19.65
CA ARG A 18 5.30 9.93 -18.71
C ARG A 18 6.23 9.02 -17.91
N ARG A 19 7.50 8.85 -18.32
CA ARG A 19 8.51 8.11 -17.55
C ARG A 19 9.09 8.90 -16.39
N ARG A 20 8.98 10.23 -16.43
CA ARG A 20 9.74 11.16 -15.58
C ARG A 20 9.65 10.88 -14.09
N TYR A 21 8.45 10.60 -13.61
CA TYR A 21 8.22 10.37 -12.18
C TYR A 21 7.97 8.90 -11.85
N VAL A 22 8.16 8.00 -12.80
CA VAL A 22 8.03 6.56 -12.56
C VAL A 22 9.12 6.10 -11.59
N SER A 23 8.69 5.53 -10.46
CA SER A 23 9.51 4.82 -9.49
C SER A 23 8.71 3.60 -9.01
N PHE A 24 9.05 2.42 -9.54
CA PHE A 24 8.32 1.17 -9.31
C PHE A 24 8.99 0.37 -8.19
N PRO A 25 8.32 0.15 -7.03
CA PRO A 25 8.96 -0.48 -5.88
C PRO A 25 9.13 -1.99 -6.05
N LEU A 26 10.34 -2.48 -5.77
CA LEU A 26 10.73 -3.89 -5.74
C LEU A 26 11.20 -4.24 -4.33
N GLY A 27 10.68 -5.31 -3.76
CA GLY A 27 10.95 -5.76 -2.39
C GLY A 27 9.74 -6.49 -1.82
N GLY A 28 9.86 -7.01 -0.62
CA GLY A 28 8.80 -7.70 0.09
C GLY A 28 8.08 -6.81 1.12
N ILE A 29 6.93 -7.27 1.61
CA ILE A 29 6.18 -6.60 2.68
C ILE A 29 7.03 -6.57 3.95
N GLY A 30 7.31 -5.36 4.46
CA GLY A 30 8.10 -5.17 5.68
C GLY A 30 9.60 -5.46 5.53
N THR A 31 10.15 -5.44 4.30
CA THR A 31 11.58 -5.67 4.06
C THR A 31 12.34 -4.42 3.61
N GLY A 32 11.62 -3.33 3.33
CA GLY A 32 12.12 -2.24 2.53
C GLY A 32 12.14 -2.60 1.05
N SER A 33 12.57 -1.64 0.22
CA SER A 33 12.51 -1.77 -1.24
C SER A 33 13.65 -1.02 -1.93
N VAL A 34 13.86 -1.38 -3.20
CA VAL A 34 14.56 -0.58 -4.20
C VAL A 34 13.59 -0.31 -5.33
N SER A 35 13.62 0.87 -5.93
CA SER A 35 12.71 1.21 -7.03
C SER A 35 13.41 1.18 -8.39
N LEU A 36 12.66 0.77 -9.42
CA LEU A 36 13.06 0.83 -10.82
C LEU A 36 12.40 2.03 -11.48
N THR A 37 13.19 2.97 -12.01
CA THR A 37 12.65 4.14 -12.70
C THR A 37 12.12 3.79 -14.09
N GLY A 38 11.30 4.67 -14.67
CA GLY A 38 10.79 4.53 -16.03
C GLY A 38 11.88 4.45 -17.12
N SER A 39 13.09 4.86 -16.79
CA SER A 39 14.27 4.79 -17.66
C SER A 39 15.27 3.69 -17.28
N GLY A 40 14.97 2.82 -16.30
CA GLY A 40 15.80 1.65 -15.96
C GLY A 40 16.80 1.87 -14.83
N ARG A 41 16.82 3.03 -14.17
CA ARG A 41 17.73 3.30 -13.03
C ARG A 41 17.20 2.68 -11.74
N LEU A 42 18.11 2.26 -10.86
CA LEU A 42 17.81 1.79 -9.52
C LEU A 42 17.91 2.94 -8.52
N ILE A 43 16.79 3.29 -7.88
CA ILE A 43 16.66 4.44 -6.98
C ILE A 43 15.85 4.05 -5.72
N ASP A 44 15.69 4.96 -4.77
CA ASP A 44 14.89 4.77 -3.54
C ASP A 44 15.32 3.53 -2.73
N TRP A 45 16.61 3.46 -2.42
CA TRP A 45 17.20 2.32 -1.71
C TRP A 45 16.79 2.28 -0.23
N SER A 46 15.52 1.95 0.01
CA SER A 46 14.91 1.85 1.36
C SER A 46 15.12 0.47 2.01
N ILE A 47 16.15 -0.26 1.62
CA ILE A 47 16.39 -1.68 1.97
C ILE A 47 16.70 -1.95 3.46
N ARG A 48 16.90 -0.90 4.27
CA ARG A 48 16.97 -1.01 5.74
C ARG A 48 15.60 -0.90 6.42
N ASN A 49 14.53 -0.96 5.65
CA ASN A 49 13.18 -0.63 6.09
C ASN A 49 13.10 0.79 6.68
N ARG A 50 13.89 1.68 6.12
CA ARG A 50 13.96 3.11 6.43
C ARG A 50 13.89 3.87 5.11
N PRO A 51 13.04 4.90 5.02
CA PRO A 51 12.90 5.70 3.80
C PRO A 51 14.22 6.25 3.29
N ALA A 52 14.41 6.16 1.98
CA ALA A 52 15.55 6.69 1.25
C ALA A 52 15.11 7.14 -0.15
N ILE A 53 14.10 8.04 -0.18
CA ILE A 53 13.51 8.53 -1.43
C ILE A 53 14.51 9.43 -2.17
N ASP A 54 14.55 9.33 -3.52
CA ASP A 54 15.45 10.03 -4.41
C ASP A 54 16.94 9.76 -4.10
N GLN A 55 17.25 8.56 -3.56
CA GLN A 55 18.62 8.18 -3.23
C GLN A 55 19.12 7.01 -4.08
N PHE A 56 20.35 7.15 -4.56
CA PHE A 56 21.09 6.10 -5.25
C PHE A 56 21.97 5.32 -4.26
N ASN A 57 22.26 4.06 -4.57
CA ASN A 57 23.28 3.27 -3.89
C ASN A 57 24.59 3.31 -4.71
N GLY A 58 25.30 4.46 -4.63
CA GLY A 58 26.37 4.76 -5.58
C GLY A 58 25.86 4.62 -7.02
N TYR A 59 26.75 4.22 -7.92
CA TYR A 59 26.37 3.97 -9.32
C TYR A 59 25.96 2.51 -9.59
N SER A 60 25.11 1.93 -8.74
CA SER A 60 24.51 0.61 -8.96
C SER A 60 23.68 0.59 -10.25
N HIS A 61 23.96 -0.34 -11.17
CA HIS A 61 23.34 -0.35 -12.50
C HIS A 61 23.48 -1.68 -13.22
N PHE A 62 22.66 -1.86 -14.25
CA PHE A 62 22.84 -2.87 -15.28
C PHE A 62 23.56 -2.26 -16.49
N ALA A 63 24.42 -3.05 -17.15
CA ALA A 63 25.10 -2.67 -18.39
C ALA A 63 25.17 -3.85 -19.35
N ILE A 64 25.25 -3.55 -20.64
CA ILE A 64 25.43 -4.54 -21.70
C ILE A 64 26.50 -4.07 -22.68
N LYS A 65 27.31 -5.00 -23.18
CA LYS A 65 28.18 -4.77 -24.35
C LYS A 65 28.01 -5.89 -25.37
N ALA A 66 28.23 -5.54 -26.63
CA ALA A 66 28.20 -6.44 -27.77
C ALA A 66 29.55 -6.44 -28.48
N GLU A 67 30.04 -7.64 -28.79
CA GLU A 67 31.34 -7.86 -29.45
C GLU A 67 31.19 -8.80 -30.66
N GLN A 68 31.97 -8.56 -31.71
CA GLN A 68 32.05 -9.45 -32.84
C GLN A 68 33.54 -9.68 -33.20
N ASP A 69 33.94 -10.93 -33.32
CA ASP A 69 35.31 -11.32 -33.68
C ASP A 69 36.41 -10.65 -32.83
N GLY A 70 36.12 -10.50 -31.50
CA GLY A 70 37.01 -9.87 -30.53
C GLY A 70 37.10 -8.35 -30.63
N LYS A 71 36.20 -7.70 -31.34
CA LYS A 71 36.09 -6.25 -31.41
C LYS A 71 34.79 -5.79 -30.74
N LEU A 72 34.90 -4.77 -29.91
CA LEU A 72 33.72 -4.11 -29.33
C LEU A 72 32.93 -3.42 -30.45
N LEU A 73 31.64 -3.69 -30.50
CA LEU A 73 30.69 -3.00 -31.38
C LEU A 73 30.04 -1.83 -30.63
N ASN A 74 29.49 -2.09 -29.44
CA ASN A 74 28.88 -1.06 -28.56
C ASN A 74 28.90 -1.50 -27.11
N ALA A 75 28.82 -0.53 -26.18
CA ALA A 75 28.63 -0.75 -24.73
C ALA A 75 27.76 0.35 -24.13
N LEU A 76 26.67 -0.03 -23.49
CA LEU A 76 25.67 0.89 -22.93
C LEU A 76 25.27 0.43 -21.53
N VAL A 77 24.95 1.40 -20.64
CA VAL A 77 24.19 1.08 -19.43
C VAL A 77 22.73 0.84 -19.82
N LEU A 78 22.03 -0.07 -19.12
CA LEU A 78 20.60 -0.35 -19.35
C LEU A 78 19.75 0.75 -18.76
N ASN A 79 19.96 1.96 -19.27
CA ASN A 79 19.19 3.15 -18.94
C ASN A 79 18.74 3.82 -20.24
N GLY A 80 17.52 4.32 -20.28
CA GLY A 80 17.06 5.31 -21.24
C GLY A 80 17.51 6.73 -20.86
N PRO A 81 16.96 7.78 -21.52
CA PRO A 81 17.28 9.17 -21.25
C PRO A 81 17.17 9.56 -19.77
N TYR A 82 17.99 10.49 -19.33
CA TYR A 82 17.90 11.04 -17.98
C TYR A 82 16.74 12.00 -17.86
N GLU A 83 15.82 11.74 -16.95
CA GLU A 83 14.60 12.51 -16.75
C GLU A 83 14.58 13.22 -15.38
N GLY A 84 15.66 13.09 -14.59
CA GLY A 84 15.80 13.75 -13.30
C GLY A 84 16.10 15.26 -13.43
N THR A 85 16.38 15.88 -12.29
CA THR A 85 16.66 17.33 -12.21
C THR A 85 18.04 17.66 -12.79
N PRO A 86 18.14 18.41 -13.90
CA PRO A 86 19.42 18.68 -14.56
C PRO A 86 20.34 19.60 -13.75
N THR A 87 19.81 20.33 -12.78
CA THR A 87 20.56 21.22 -11.89
C THR A 87 21.01 20.57 -10.61
N GLY A 88 20.71 19.29 -10.38
CA GLY A 88 20.98 18.57 -9.14
C GLY A 88 19.81 18.61 -8.16
N SER A 89 19.75 17.61 -7.25
CA SER A 89 18.68 17.49 -6.27
C SER A 89 18.86 18.47 -5.10
N PRO A 90 17.81 19.20 -4.69
CA PRO A 90 17.86 20.05 -3.48
C PRO A 90 18.07 19.23 -2.19
N SER A 91 17.69 17.96 -2.17
CA SER A 91 17.82 17.05 -1.04
C SER A 91 19.17 16.35 -0.93
N ALA A 92 20.03 16.47 -1.97
CA ALA A 92 21.31 15.81 -2.02
C ALA A 92 22.39 16.53 -1.19
N ARG A 93 23.49 15.83 -0.95
CA ARG A 93 24.66 16.35 -0.23
C ARG A 93 25.37 17.46 -1.00
N LYS A 94 26.23 18.21 -0.30
CA LYS A 94 26.94 19.39 -0.83
C LYS A 94 27.55 19.25 -2.23
N PHE A 95 28.09 18.09 -2.60
CA PHE A 95 28.76 17.88 -3.90
C PHE A 95 27.92 17.07 -4.92
N ASP A 96 26.67 16.75 -4.60
CA ASP A 96 25.73 16.08 -5.49
C ASP A 96 24.40 16.85 -5.58
N GLY A 97 24.31 18.01 -4.91
CA GLY A 97 23.13 18.81 -4.76
C GLY A 97 22.96 19.87 -5.84
N PHE A 98 22.11 20.82 -5.54
CA PHE A 98 21.74 21.90 -6.45
C PHE A 98 22.99 22.70 -6.90
N GLY A 99 23.10 22.88 -8.22
CA GLY A 99 24.19 23.59 -8.85
C GLY A 99 25.34 22.70 -9.36
N PHE A 100 25.31 21.40 -9.06
CA PHE A 100 26.34 20.45 -9.52
C PHE A 100 25.94 19.64 -10.76
N GLY A 101 24.80 19.93 -11.40
CA GLY A 101 24.29 19.18 -12.54
C GLY A 101 23.53 17.93 -12.13
N ALA A 102 23.24 17.07 -13.11
CA ALA A 102 22.60 15.77 -12.85
C ALA A 102 23.43 14.95 -11.86
N ASN A 103 22.72 14.26 -10.94
CA ASN A 103 23.41 13.40 -9.98
C ASN A 103 24.28 12.38 -10.72
N ARG A 104 25.57 12.33 -10.39
CA ARG A 104 26.55 11.45 -11.02
C ARG A 104 26.17 9.98 -10.92
N ASP A 105 25.63 9.57 -9.77
CA ASP A 105 25.25 8.18 -9.50
C ASP A 105 24.03 7.75 -10.33
N SER A 106 23.32 8.71 -10.98
CA SER A 106 22.29 8.42 -11.99
C SER A 106 22.86 7.90 -13.32
N LEU A 107 24.17 7.98 -13.52
CA LEU A 107 24.87 7.63 -14.77
C LEU A 107 24.40 8.42 -16.00
N ALA A 108 23.84 9.62 -15.81
CA ALA A 108 23.45 10.50 -16.92
C ALA A 108 24.64 10.88 -17.85
N GLY A 109 25.88 10.81 -17.36
CA GLY A 109 27.11 11.08 -18.11
C GLY A 109 27.79 9.82 -18.67
N VAL A 110 27.13 8.67 -18.69
CA VAL A 110 27.64 7.39 -19.22
C VAL A 110 26.80 7.01 -20.44
N PRO A 111 27.39 6.42 -21.51
CA PRO A 111 26.65 5.96 -22.69
C PRO A 111 25.48 5.05 -22.31
N HIS A 112 24.27 5.37 -22.77
CA HIS A 112 23.01 4.71 -22.47
C HIS A 112 22.12 4.64 -23.72
N PHE A 113 21.04 3.89 -23.67
CA PHE A 113 20.11 3.75 -24.78
C PHE A 113 19.41 5.09 -25.11
N ASP A 114 19.12 5.30 -26.39
CA ASP A 114 18.48 6.53 -26.89
C ASP A 114 17.07 6.71 -26.32
N ASP A 115 16.33 5.60 -26.10
CA ASP A 115 14.98 5.62 -25.55
C ASP A 115 14.66 4.34 -24.77
N ALA A 116 13.57 4.34 -24.02
CA ALA A 116 13.02 3.19 -23.33
C ALA A 116 11.49 3.27 -23.22
N THR A 117 10.84 2.13 -23.29
CA THR A 117 9.42 1.98 -23.01
C THR A 117 9.24 1.20 -21.71
N PHE A 118 8.58 1.81 -20.72
CA PHE A 118 8.27 1.16 -19.44
C PHE A 118 6.82 0.69 -19.43
N VAL A 119 6.60 -0.58 -19.07
CA VAL A 119 5.27 -1.15 -18.86
C VAL A 119 5.15 -1.54 -17.39
N GLY A 120 4.23 -0.87 -16.67
CA GLY A 120 4.05 -1.04 -15.23
C GLY A 120 2.74 -1.72 -14.90
N ARG A 121 2.76 -3.03 -14.66
CA ARG A 121 1.61 -3.83 -14.24
C ARG A 121 1.95 -4.53 -12.93
N PHE A 122 1.76 -3.79 -11.80
CA PHE A 122 2.10 -4.34 -10.48
C PHE A 122 1.56 -5.78 -10.31
N PRO A 123 2.37 -6.71 -9.85
CA PRO A 123 3.68 -6.56 -9.24
C PRO A 123 4.89 -6.77 -10.18
N VAL A 124 4.73 -6.63 -11.48
CA VAL A 124 5.77 -6.81 -12.51
C VAL A 124 5.99 -5.51 -13.28
N ALA A 125 7.25 -5.18 -13.53
CA ALA A 125 7.68 -4.09 -14.41
C ALA A 125 8.46 -4.67 -15.60
N GLU A 126 8.24 -4.10 -16.78
CA GLU A 126 8.90 -4.50 -18.02
C GLU A 126 9.48 -3.23 -18.68
N LEU A 127 10.70 -3.30 -19.19
CA LEU A 127 11.33 -2.24 -20.00
C LEU A 127 11.81 -2.80 -21.31
N GLU A 128 11.57 -2.06 -22.37
CA GLU A 128 12.18 -2.26 -23.69
C GLU A 128 13.14 -1.09 -23.95
N PHE A 129 14.38 -1.38 -24.27
CA PHE A 129 15.40 -0.38 -24.56
C PHE A 129 15.58 -0.23 -26.07
N HIS A 130 15.61 1.01 -26.55
CA HIS A 130 15.64 1.33 -27.97
C HIS A 130 16.90 2.14 -28.31
N ASP A 131 17.73 1.61 -29.23
CA ASP A 131 18.91 2.28 -29.75
C ASP A 131 19.31 1.65 -31.09
N ALA A 132 19.28 2.44 -32.18
CA ALA A 132 19.62 1.96 -33.50
C ALA A 132 21.09 1.59 -33.69
N SER A 133 21.99 2.05 -32.81
CA SER A 133 23.40 1.75 -32.83
C SER A 133 23.79 0.49 -32.06
N PHE A 134 22.90 -0.03 -31.21
CA PHE A 134 23.15 -1.24 -30.45
C PHE A 134 22.72 -2.47 -31.27
N PRO A 135 23.63 -3.44 -31.49
CA PRO A 135 23.31 -4.63 -32.28
C PRO A 135 22.52 -5.64 -31.43
N GLY A 136 21.20 -5.58 -31.49
CA GLY A 136 20.30 -6.48 -30.83
C GLY A 136 19.18 -5.77 -30.05
N GLN A 137 18.10 -6.47 -29.78
CA GLN A 137 16.96 -5.99 -28.99
C GLN A 137 17.15 -6.38 -27.51
N VAL A 138 16.92 -5.44 -26.59
CA VAL A 138 17.17 -5.64 -25.18
C VAL A 138 15.89 -5.32 -24.37
N GLN A 139 15.50 -6.27 -23.51
CA GLN A 139 14.36 -6.14 -22.61
C GLN A 139 14.77 -6.48 -21.18
N LEU A 140 14.16 -5.83 -20.19
CA LEU A 140 14.31 -6.12 -18.78
C LEU A 140 12.95 -6.36 -18.16
N THR A 141 12.79 -7.49 -17.47
CA THR A 141 11.63 -7.76 -16.61
C THR A 141 12.09 -7.76 -15.17
N ALA A 142 11.36 -7.04 -14.31
CA ALA A 142 11.66 -6.94 -12.89
C ALA A 142 10.41 -7.26 -12.04
N PHE A 143 10.61 -8.05 -10.99
CA PHE A 143 9.57 -8.33 -10.02
C PHE A 143 10.15 -8.69 -8.64
N SER A 144 9.31 -8.65 -7.63
CA SER A 144 9.50 -9.35 -6.36
C SER A 144 8.26 -10.19 -6.10
N PRO A 145 8.33 -11.31 -5.39
CA PRO A 145 7.14 -12.11 -5.12
C PRO A 145 6.03 -11.28 -4.47
N PHE A 146 4.82 -11.38 -5.01
CA PHE A 146 3.61 -10.80 -4.42
C PHE A 146 2.44 -11.74 -4.68
N ILE A 147 2.16 -12.57 -3.68
CA ILE A 147 1.28 -13.72 -3.81
C ILE A 147 0.23 -13.61 -2.71
N PRO A 148 -1.03 -13.25 -3.03
CA PRO A 148 -2.09 -13.16 -2.03
C PRO A 148 -2.16 -14.42 -1.16
N HIS A 149 -2.39 -14.24 0.15
CA HIS A 149 -2.41 -15.26 1.19
C HIS A 149 -1.09 -16.00 1.45
N ASN A 150 -0.01 -15.68 0.72
CA ASN A 150 1.33 -16.18 0.98
C ASN A 150 2.24 -15.02 1.45
N ASP A 151 2.07 -14.63 2.70
CA ASP A 151 2.78 -13.50 3.30
C ASP A 151 4.28 -13.78 3.52
N ARG A 152 4.68 -15.06 3.70
CA ARG A 152 6.10 -15.42 3.82
C ARG A 152 6.87 -15.10 2.54
N ASP A 153 6.41 -15.61 1.40
CA ASP A 153 7.09 -15.37 0.12
C ASP A 153 6.93 -13.93 -0.34
N SER A 154 5.80 -13.29 -0.03
CA SER A 154 5.58 -11.86 -0.28
C SER A 154 6.39 -10.94 0.65
N SER A 155 7.09 -11.47 1.66
CA SER A 155 8.05 -10.77 2.53
C SER A 155 9.51 -11.17 2.27
N MET A 156 9.84 -11.68 1.08
CA MET A 156 11.22 -11.95 0.71
C MET A 156 11.98 -10.64 0.44
N PRO A 157 13.17 -10.43 1.05
CA PRO A 157 13.99 -9.25 0.82
C PRO A 157 14.80 -9.37 -0.49
N VAL A 158 14.11 -9.40 -1.62
CA VAL A 158 14.69 -9.63 -2.94
C VAL A 158 14.08 -8.75 -4.03
N ALA A 159 14.89 -8.41 -5.04
CA ALA A 159 14.45 -7.89 -6.32
C ALA A 159 15.01 -8.79 -7.42
N LEU A 160 14.16 -9.31 -8.29
CA LEU A 160 14.46 -10.30 -9.33
C LEU A 160 14.40 -9.63 -10.69
N PHE A 161 15.44 -9.81 -11.49
CA PHE A 161 15.60 -9.20 -12.81
C PHE A 161 15.93 -10.25 -13.86
N ALA A 162 15.16 -10.29 -14.93
CA ALA A 162 15.43 -11.08 -16.11
C ALA A 162 15.72 -10.14 -17.28
N ILE A 163 16.91 -10.24 -17.86
CA ILE A 163 17.33 -9.44 -19.00
C ILE A 163 17.41 -10.36 -20.21
N SER A 164 16.61 -10.06 -21.24
CA SER A 164 16.57 -10.77 -22.51
C SER A 164 17.30 -9.95 -23.57
N VAL A 165 18.14 -10.60 -24.33
CA VAL A 165 18.77 -10.01 -25.51
C VAL A 165 18.55 -10.94 -26.72
N GLU A 166 18.10 -10.36 -27.84
CA GLU A 166 17.94 -11.04 -29.13
C GLU A 166 18.92 -10.47 -30.11
N ASN A 167 19.71 -11.36 -30.78
CA ASN A 167 20.61 -10.96 -31.83
C ASN A 167 19.84 -10.77 -33.15
N ASP A 168 19.50 -9.55 -33.49
CA ASP A 168 18.81 -9.17 -34.70
C ASP A 168 19.76 -8.90 -35.91
N THR A 169 21.05 -9.17 -35.75
CA THR A 169 22.06 -9.01 -36.81
C THR A 169 22.20 -10.24 -37.68
N ASN A 170 23.01 -10.13 -38.73
CA ASN A 170 23.30 -11.23 -39.67
C ASN A 170 24.52 -12.09 -39.26
N ALA A 171 25.14 -11.81 -38.11
CA ALA A 171 26.37 -12.49 -37.66
C ALA A 171 26.27 -12.87 -36.18
N PRO A 172 27.00 -13.90 -35.73
CA PRO A 172 27.08 -14.22 -34.31
C PRO A 172 27.67 -13.07 -33.49
N ILE A 173 27.04 -12.72 -32.39
CA ILE A 173 27.46 -11.65 -31.46
C ILE A 173 27.72 -12.24 -30.07
N ASP A 174 28.81 -11.82 -29.43
CA ASP A 174 29.12 -12.08 -28.03
C ASP A 174 28.56 -10.93 -27.18
N TYR A 175 27.52 -11.20 -26.38
CA TYR A 175 26.96 -10.22 -25.43
C TYR A 175 27.53 -10.47 -24.04
N THR A 176 27.82 -9.39 -23.31
CA THR A 176 28.14 -9.43 -21.88
C THR A 176 27.16 -8.56 -21.16
N ILE A 177 26.32 -9.15 -20.28
CA ILE A 177 25.32 -8.48 -19.46
C ILE A 177 25.83 -8.43 -18.02
N ALA A 178 25.93 -7.25 -17.42
CA ALA A 178 26.52 -7.01 -16.11
C ALA A 178 25.57 -6.33 -15.14
N LEU A 179 25.64 -6.73 -13.88
CA LEU A 179 25.07 -6.02 -12.74
C LEU A 179 26.18 -5.53 -11.83
N THR A 180 26.28 -4.23 -11.67
CA THR A 180 27.13 -3.55 -10.68
C THR A 180 26.28 -3.15 -9.47
N LEU A 181 26.78 -3.42 -8.26
CA LEU A 181 26.12 -3.10 -7.01
C LEU A 181 27.08 -2.41 -6.03
N GLY A 182 26.63 -1.33 -5.42
CA GLY A 182 27.32 -0.68 -4.30
C GLY A 182 26.99 -1.39 -2.97
N ASN A 183 27.99 -1.48 -2.09
CA ASN A 183 27.81 -2.03 -0.75
C ASN A 183 27.11 -1.00 0.15
N TYR A 184 25.79 -1.12 0.28
CA TYR A 184 24.90 -0.10 0.82
C TYR A 184 25.25 0.31 2.27
N GLY A 185 25.55 1.61 2.42
CA GLY A 185 25.75 2.22 3.73
C GLY A 185 26.95 1.69 4.52
N CYS A 186 27.94 1.12 3.83
CA CYS A 186 29.15 0.56 4.39
C CYS A 186 30.39 1.35 3.93
N ASP A 187 31.19 1.77 4.90
CA ASP A 187 32.46 2.48 4.64
C ASP A 187 33.62 1.52 4.38
N SER A 188 33.55 0.29 4.92
CA SER A 188 34.60 -0.73 4.87
C SER A 188 34.02 -2.06 4.38
N GLY A 189 33.71 -2.13 3.08
CA GLY A 189 33.10 -3.31 2.47
C GLY A 189 34.04 -4.50 2.38
N ILE A 190 33.49 -5.69 2.59
CA ILE A 190 34.13 -6.97 2.29
C ILE A 190 33.24 -7.65 1.26
N HIS A 191 33.84 -7.91 0.09
CA HIS A 191 33.14 -8.58 -1.03
C HIS A 191 33.76 -9.96 -1.24
N THR A 192 32.94 -10.97 -1.38
CA THR A 192 33.36 -12.36 -1.57
C THR A 192 32.60 -13.00 -2.70
N PHE A 193 33.32 -13.39 -3.75
CA PHE A 193 32.71 -14.19 -4.83
C PHE A 193 32.81 -15.67 -4.51
N THR A 194 31.69 -16.39 -4.66
CA THR A 194 31.62 -17.85 -4.50
C THR A 194 30.77 -18.47 -5.59
N GLN A 195 31.11 -19.72 -5.93
CA GLN A 195 30.26 -20.58 -6.76
C GLN A 195 29.74 -21.73 -5.88
N GLN A 196 28.42 -21.84 -5.81
CA GLN A 196 27.74 -22.87 -5.03
C GLN A 196 26.73 -23.60 -5.94
N ASN A 197 27.00 -24.86 -6.25
CA ASN A 197 26.26 -25.60 -7.28
C ASN A 197 26.30 -24.84 -8.62
N GLU A 198 25.11 -24.50 -9.15
CA GLU A 198 24.96 -23.75 -10.42
C GLU A 198 24.89 -22.24 -10.21
N LEU A 199 25.01 -21.74 -8.96
CA LEU A 199 24.86 -20.34 -8.65
C LEU A 199 26.21 -19.66 -8.45
N SER A 200 26.38 -18.51 -9.09
CA SER A 200 27.46 -17.56 -8.88
C SER A 200 26.95 -16.43 -7.99
N ILE A 201 27.66 -16.17 -6.89
CA ILE A 201 27.22 -15.27 -5.81
C ILE A 201 28.34 -14.29 -5.51
N LEU A 202 28.06 -12.99 -5.62
CA LEU A 202 28.90 -11.93 -5.07
C LEU A 202 28.22 -11.39 -3.82
N HIS A 203 28.81 -11.67 -2.67
CA HIS A 203 28.31 -11.32 -1.35
C HIS A 203 29.03 -10.08 -0.81
N PHE A 204 28.26 -9.09 -0.36
CA PHE A 204 28.71 -7.80 0.14
C PHE A 204 28.44 -7.71 1.64
N THR A 205 29.46 -7.70 2.45
CA THR A 205 29.40 -7.55 3.89
C THR A 205 30.19 -6.34 4.38
N SER A 206 30.17 -6.06 5.66
CA SER A 206 30.89 -4.94 6.27
C SER A 206 31.87 -5.41 7.34
N ALA A 207 33.06 -4.81 7.35
CA ALA A 207 33.99 -4.91 8.49
C ALA A 207 33.64 -3.95 9.64
N ASP A 208 32.67 -3.05 9.44
CA ASP A 208 32.27 -2.08 10.47
C ASP A 208 31.61 -2.77 11.65
N THR A 209 32.15 -2.48 12.86
CA THR A 209 31.64 -3.04 14.11
C THR A 209 30.80 -2.04 14.92
N GLY A 210 30.58 -0.82 14.41
CA GLY A 210 30.01 0.29 15.16
C GLY A 210 28.56 0.05 15.65
N TYR A 211 27.59 0.26 14.81
CA TYR A 211 26.18 0.24 15.17
C TYR A 211 25.49 -1.04 14.67
N PRO A 212 25.05 -1.97 15.58
CA PRO A 212 24.44 -3.25 15.18
C PRO A 212 23.26 -3.09 14.22
N GLU A 213 22.43 -2.05 14.40
CA GLU A 213 21.28 -1.75 13.58
C GLU A 213 21.63 -1.27 12.15
N ARG A 214 22.89 -0.96 11.90
CA ARG A 214 23.40 -0.62 10.56
C ARG A 214 24.05 -1.81 9.86
N ARG A 215 24.29 -2.90 10.58
CA ARG A 215 24.91 -4.10 10.01
C ARG A 215 23.91 -4.86 9.18
N GLY A 216 24.36 -5.26 8.04
CA GLY A 216 23.61 -6.08 7.10
C GLY A 216 24.50 -6.48 5.95
N ASP A 217 23.91 -7.16 5.03
CA ASP A 217 24.59 -7.68 3.85
C ASP A 217 23.69 -7.64 2.61
N LEU A 218 24.31 -7.67 1.42
CA LEU A 218 23.65 -7.78 0.14
C LEU A 218 24.30 -8.89 -0.66
N ALA A 219 23.59 -9.41 -1.67
CA ALA A 219 24.16 -10.33 -2.63
C ALA A 219 23.64 -10.08 -4.05
N ILE A 220 24.49 -10.31 -5.04
CA ILE A 220 24.14 -10.54 -6.44
C ILE A 220 24.20 -12.04 -6.67
N ILE A 221 23.15 -12.63 -7.22
CA ILE A 221 23.07 -14.05 -7.55
C ILE A 221 22.67 -14.24 -9.00
N THR A 222 23.35 -15.13 -9.71
CA THR A 222 23.03 -15.55 -11.08
C THR A 222 23.41 -17.02 -11.31
N ASN A 223 22.82 -17.66 -12.32
CA ASN A 223 23.15 -19.03 -12.76
C ASN A 223 23.76 -19.06 -14.17
N GLY A 224 24.34 -17.97 -14.65
CA GLY A 224 24.98 -17.94 -15.95
C GLY A 224 26.06 -18.99 -16.10
N GLU A 225 26.21 -19.56 -17.32
CA GLU A 225 27.24 -20.58 -17.63
C GLU A 225 28.64 -19.95 -17.71
N ASP A 226 28.75 -18.78 -18.33
CA ASP A 226 30.04 -18.05 -18.47
C ASP A 226 29.97 -16.77 -17.64
N VAL A 227 30.35 -16.88 -16.38
CA VAL A 227 30.27 -15.78 -15.39
C VAL A 227 31.63 -15.14 -15.19
N GLU A 228 31.65 -13.83 -15.21
CA GLU A 228 32.78 -12.97 -14.87
C GLU A 228 32.42 -12.15 -13.64
N HIS A 229 33.42 -11.80 -12.83
CA HIS A 229 33.22 -10.95 -11.67
C HIS A 229 34.36 -9.99 -11.43
N VAL A 230 34.02 -8.85 -10.78
CA VAL A 230 34.98 -7.88 -10.26
C VAL A 230 34.58 -7.64 -8.80
N ASP A 231 35.36 -8.22 -7.87
CA ASP A 231 35.01 -8.13 -6.44
C ASP A 231 34.99 -6.68 -5.97
N TYR A 232 35.95 -5.88 -6.46
CA TYR A 232 36.03 -4.46 -6.14
C TYR A 232 36.28 -3.61 -7.35
N HIS A 233 35.63 -2.48 -7.47
CA HIS A 233 36.07 -1.43 -8.37
C HIS A 233 37.31 -0.72 -7.82
N PHE A 234 37.96 0.08 -8.66
CA PHE A 234 39.17 0.80 -8.24
C PHE A 234 38.88 1.74 -7.08
N ARG A 235 39.68 1.67 -6.03
CA ARG A 235 39.61 2.52 -4.84
C ARG A 235 40.21 3.90 -5.07
N GLY A 236 39.56 4.69 -5.96
CA GLY A 236 40.02 6.02 -6.33
C GLY A 236 39.66 7.09 -5.30
N GLN A 237 40.04 8.34 -5.57
CA GLN A 237 39.80 9.48 -4.71
C GLN A 237 38.59 10.33 -5.16
N TRP A 238 38.51 10.74 -6.38
CA TRP A 238 37.45 11.55 -6.93
C TRP A 238 36.35 10.68 -7.55
N PHE A 239 36.31 10.64 -8.86
CA PHE A 239 35.41 9.85 -9.69
C PHE A 239 36.16 8.73 -10.43
N ASP A 240 37.38 8.44 -9.98
CA ASP A 240 38.30 7.52 -10.62
C ASP A 240 37.71 6.11 -10.71
N SER A 241 36.95 5.71 -9.69
CA SER A 241 36.31 4.40 -9.62
C SER A 241 35.35 4.19 -10.79
N LEU A 242 34.38 5.08 -11.00
CA LEU A 242 33.42 4.99 -12.10
C LEU A 242 34.13 5.14 -13.46
N GLY A 243 35.04 6.13 -13.60
CA GLY A 243 35.73 6.40 -14.86
C GLY A 243 36.61 5.24 -15.30
N LEU A 244 37.27 4.54 -14.39
CA LEU A 244 38.07 3.38 -14.70
C LEU A 244 37.20 2.16 -15.00
N HIS A 245 36.18 1.91 -14.18
CA HIS A 245 35.24 0.80 -14.39
C HIS A 245 34.62 0.87 -15.78
N TRP A 246 34.11 2.03 -16.18
CA TRP A 246 33.47 2.18 -17.50
C TRP A 246 34.46 1.96 -18.64
N ARG A 247 35.68 2.51 -18.53
CA ARG A 247 36.73 2.28 -19.56
C ARG A 247 37.18 0.82 -19.66
N GLU A 248 37.12 0.08 -18.54
CA GLU A 248 37.43 -1.36 -18.52
C GLU A 248 36.26 -2.19 -19.08
N PHE A 249 35.02 -1.84 -18.76
CA PHE A 249 33.82 -2.51 -19.28
C PHE A 249 33.66 -2.28 -20.79
N ALA A 250 33.82 -1.04 -21.25
CA ALA A 250 33.72 -0.67 -22.67
C ALA A 250 34.98 -1.01 -23.48
N ARG A 251 35.50 -2.22 -23.28
CA ARG A 251 36.58 -2.84 -24.06
C ARG A 251 36.18 -4.24 -24.48
N ALA A 252 36.73 -4.69 -25.58
CA ALA A 252 36.58 -6.08 -25.98
C ALA A 252 37.26 -7.02 -24.98
N GLY A 253 36.72 -8.22 -24.85
CA GLY A 253 37.22 -9.25 -23.97
C GLY A 253 36.65 -9.23 -22.56
N ARG A 254 37.25 -10.03 -21.70
CA ARG A 254 36.76 -10.24 -20.32
C ARG A 254 37.01 -9.05 -19.40
N LEU A 255 36.20 -8.95 -18.36
CA LEU A 255 36.37 -7.96 -17.28
C LEU A 255 37.71 -8.21 -16.56
N ARG A 256 38.34 -7.13 -16.14
CA ARG A 256 39.58 -7.22 -15.36
C ARG A 256 39.25 -7.54 -13.91
N GLU A 257 39.66 -8.70 -13.43
CA GLU A 257 39.58 -9.02 -12.00
C GLU A 257 40.34 -8.00 -11.15
N ARG A 258 39.72 -7.62 -10.00
CA ARG A 258 40.36 -6.77 -9.00
C ARG A 258 39.96 -7.22 -7.63
N ARG A 259 40.97 -7.50 -6.80
CA ARG A 259 40.80 -7.94 -5.40
C ARG A 259 41.63 -7.06 -4.49
N TYR A 260 41.19 -6.91 -3.28
CA TYR A 260 41.93 -6.25 -2.22
C TYR A 260 41.88 -7.12 -0.96
N ASP A 261 43.06 -7.38 -0.37
CA ASP A 261 43.21 -8.25 0.78
C ASP A 261 42.75 -7.59 2.12
N LYS A 262 42.55 -6.28 2.10
CA LYS A 262 42.14 -5.51 3.28
C LYS A 262 40.96 -4.63 2.98
N PRO A 263 40.06 -4.41 3.95
CA PRO A 263 39.04 -3.41 3.86
C PRO A 263 39.62 -2.02 3.58
N ARG A 264 38.83 -1.11 3.03
CA ARG A 264 39.24 0.29 2.83
C ARG A 264 39.54 0.93 4.20
N ALA A 265 40.73 1.53 4.36
CA ALA A 265 41.18 2.10 5.60
C ALA A 265 40.60 3.50 5.89
N THR A 266 40.19 4.23 4.84
CA THR A 266 39.68 5.61 4.93
C THR A 266 38.54 5.84 3.95
N THR A 267 37.52 6.55 4.39
CA THR A 267 36.52 7.10 3.49
C THR A 267 37.14 8.23 2.66
N ASN A 268 36.80 8.29 1.38
CA ASN A 268 37.14 9.46 0.56
C ASN A 268 36.15 10.61 0.86
N MET A 269 36.49 11.83 0.45
CA MET A 269 35.66 13.03 0.65
C MET A 269 34.28 12.91 -0.02
N PHE A 270 34.12 12.05 -1.01
CA PHE A 270 32.88 11.81 -1.76
C PHE A 270 32.10 10.59 -1.29
N GLN A 271 32.57 9.90 -0.26
CA GLN A 271 31.90 8.79 0.44
C GLN A 271 31.11 7.83 -0.46
N GLN A 272 31.71 7.39 -1.53
CA GLN A 272 31.10 6.38 -2.39
C GLN A 272 31.18 5.01 -1.72
N PRO A 273 30.08 4.18 -1.81
CA PRO A 273 30.20 2.79 -1.42
C PRO A 273 31.23 2.07 -2.28
N GLU A 274 31.80 0.99 -1.76
CA GLU A 274 32.58 0.09 -2.59
C GLU A 274 31.64 -0.68 -3.54
N HIS A 275 32.02 -0.81 -4.80
CA HIS A 275 31.21 -1.50 -5.81
C HIS A 275 31.87 -2.81 -6.22
N GLY A 276 31.02 -3.77 -6.60
CA GLY A 276 31.40 -5.00 -7.24
C GLY A 276 30.49 -5.29 -8.43
N THR A 277 30.94 -6.13 -9.35
CA THR A 277 30.22 -6.47 -10.58
C THR A 277 30.18 -7.97 -10.78
N VAL A 278 29.04 -8.49 -11.20
CA VAL A 278 28.88 -9.83 -11.76
C VAL A 278 28.37 -9.68 -13.19
N ALA A 279 28.95 -10.37 -14.13
CA ALA A 279 28.57 -10.34 -15.53
C ALA A 279 28.41 -11.76 -16.11
N VAL A 280 27.47 -11.91 -17.02
CA VAL A 280 27.23 -13.15 -17.77
C VAL A 280 27.49 -12.90 -19.24
N ARG A 281 28.29 -13.75 -19.83
CA ARG A 281 28.61 -13.72 -21.27
C ARG A 281 27.79 -14.77 -22.00
N ALA A 282 27.25 -14.41 -23.16
CA ALA A 282 26.51 -15.30 -24.05
C ALA A 282 26.83 -15.00 -25.50
N ARG A 283 27.18 -16.05 -26.30
CA ARG A 283 27.33 -15.95 -27.75
C ARG A 283 26.01 -16.36 -28.40
N LEU A 284 25.43 -15.47 -29.20
CA LEU A 284 24.16 -15.68 -29.89
C LEU A 284 24.34 -15.70 -31.39
N ALA A 285 23.75 -16.70 -32.04
CA ALA A 285 23.58 -16.75 -33.48
C ALA A 285 22.53 -15.72 -33.94
N PRO A 286 22.51 -15.36 -35.26
CA PRO A 286 21.44 -14.51 -35.79
C PRO A 286 20.03 -15.03 -35.46
N GLY A 287 19.17 -14.18 -34.91
CA GLY A 287 17.81 -14.51 -34.48
C GLY A 287 17.72 -15.31 -33.18
N GLU A 288 18.84 -15.62 -32.53
CA GLU A 288 18.85 -16.30 -31.23
C GLU A 288 18.59 -15.30 -30.10
N MET A 289 17.78 -15.70 -29.09
CA MET A 289 17.50 -14.95 -27.90
C MET A 289 18.01 -15.68 -26.65
N ARG A 290 18.56 -14.94 -25.69
CA ARG A 290 18.99 -15.46 -24.40
C ARG A 290 18.42 -14.59 -23.29
N GLN A 291 17.92 -15.22 -22.24
CA GLN A 291 17.57 -14.55 -20.99
C GLN A 291 18.63 -14.82 -19.93
N VAL A 292 19.07 -13.76 -19.28
CA VAL A 292 19.98 -13.81 -18.12
C VAL A 292 19.24 -13.31 -16.89
N ARG A 293 19.29 -14.07 -15.79
CA ARG A 293 18.62 -13.77 -14.53
C ARG A 293 19.60 -13.28 -13.48
N PHE A 294 19.23 -12.21 -12.78
CA PHE A 294 19.93 -11.70 -11.60
C PHE A 294 18.97 -11.51 -10.44
N ALA A 295 19.39 -11.90 -9.24
CA ALA A 295 18.72 -11.51 -8.02
C ALA A 295 19.60 -10.52 -7.26
N ILE A 296 19.01 -9.42 -6.80
CA ILE A 296 19.54 -8.58 -5.72
C ILE A 296 18.80 -8.97 -4.46
N SER A 297 19.54 -9.38 -3.43
CA SER A 297 18.97 -9.71 -2.13
C SER A 297 19.69 -8.93 -1.03
N TRP A 298 18.99 -8.71 0.08
CA TRP A 298 19.53 -7.98 1.23
C TRP A 298 19.09 -8.59 2.55
N ASN A 299 19.87 -8.35 3.60
CA ASN A 299 19.51 -8.68 4.96
C ASN A 299 20.06 -7.64 5.95
N TYR A 300 19.17 -6.82 6.49
CA TYR A 300 19.44 -5.92 7.61
C TYR A 300 18.60 -6.38 8.78
N PRO A 301 19.12 -7.28 9.63
CA PRO A 301 18.32 -8.04 10.57
C PRO A 301 17.64 -7.20 11.65
N LEU A 302 18.21 -6.04 11.99
CA LEU A 302 17.72 -5.20 13.07
C LEU A 302 17.11 -3.90 12.56
N GLY A 303 15.85 -3.67 12.91
CA GLY A 303 15.24 -2.35 12.90
C GLY A 303 15.55 -1.61 14.20
N SER A 304 15.52 -0.28 14.18
CA SER A 304 15.71 0.57 15.35
C SER A 304 14.83 1.80 15.30
N ILE A 305 14.54 2.36 16.45
CA ILE A 305 13.88 3.66 16.56
C ILE A 305 14.89 4.73 16.15
N TYR A 306 14.76 5.28 14.94
CA TYR A 306 15.66 6.29 14.37
C TYR A 306 15.04 7.68 14.25
N TRP A 307 13.72 7.79 14.48
CA TRP A 307 12.92 9.00 14.28
C TRP A 307 12.72 9.87 15.51
N PHE A 308 13.17 9.42 16.68
CA PHE A 308 13.11 10.25 17.87
C PHE A 308 14.20 11.32 17.87
N ASN A 309 13.77 12.57 17.81
CA ASN A 309 14.62 13.71 18.14
C ASN A 309 14.57 13.90 19.66
N ARG A 310 15.73 13.81 20.34
CA ARG A 310 15.87 13.99 21.79
C ARG A 310 15.33 15.33 22.29
N ASP A 311 15.16 16.31 21.39
CA ASP A 311 14.76 17.67 21.71
C ASP A 311 13.25 17.91 21.53
N GLN A 312 12.46 16.90 21.13
CA GLN A 312 11.01 17.06 21.03
C GLN A 312 10.32 16.71 22.36
N PRO A 313 9.46 17.60 22.93
CA PRO A 313 8.67 17.30 24.12
C PRO A 313 7.78 16.06 23.90
N GLY A 314 7.87 15.09 24.81
CA GLY A 314 7.09 13.84 24.73
C GLY A 314 7.77 12.70 23.99
N SER A 315 8.92 12.93 23.36
CA SER A 315 9.75 11.84 22.83
C SER A 315 10.30 11.00 23.99
N PRO A 316 10.28 9.64 23.89
CA PRO A 316 10.96 8.80 24.88
C PRO A 316 12.44 9.14 24.90
N SER A 317 12.95 9.53 26.06
CA SER A 317 14.39 9.65 26.26
C SER A 317 14.95 8.25 26.50
N PHE A 318 15.80 7.77 25.61
CA PHE A 318 16.54 6.55 25.83
C PHE A 318 17.90 6.90 26.44
N GLU A 319 18.19 6.37 27.65
CA GLU A 319 19.56 6.34 28.15
C GLU A 319 20.35 5.33 27.29
N GLY A 320 21.25 5.82 26.46
CA GLY A 320 22.09 4.98 25.60
C GLY A 320 21.59 4.81 24.16
N ARG A 321 21.62 3.57 23.64
CA ARG A 321 21.21 3.26 22.26
C ARG A 321 19.70 3.13 22.16
N PRO A 322 19.08 3.53 21.01
CA PRO A 322 17.66 3.33 20.81
C PRO A 322 17.31 1.83 20.83
N PRO A 323 16.10 1.46 21.28
CA PRO A 323 15.60 0.10 21.20
C PRO A 323 15.65 -0.43 19.78
N THR A 324 15.90 -1.72 19.66
CA THR A 324 15.92 -2.44 18.38
C THR A 324 14.92 -3.60 18.42
N TRP A 325 14.50 -4.05 17.25
CA TRP A 325 13.75 -5.28 17.04
C TRP A 325 14.40 -6.06 15.91
N LYS A 326 14.11 -7.36 15.83
CA LYS A 326 14.49 -8.17 14.69
C LYS A 326 13.42 -8.07 13.61
N ASN A 327 13.80 -7.81 12.36
CA ASN A 327 12.87 -7.82 11.23
C ASN A 327 12.41 -9.26 10.95
N TYR A 328 11.13 -9.44 10.60
CA TYR A 328 10.54 -10.75 10.33
C TYR A 328 11.34 -11.58 9.32
N TYR A 329 11.72 -10.99 8.18
CA TYR A 329 12.46 -11.72 7.16
C TYR A 329 13.79 -12.29 7.66
N ALA A 330 14.43 -11.64 8.63
CA ALA A 330 15.66 -12.14 9.25
C ALA A 330 15.41 -13.33 10.20
N THR A 331 14.15 -13.64 10.54
CA THR A 331 13.77 -14.90 11.20
C THR A 331 13.61 -16.05 10.22
N GLN A 332 13.38 -15.74 8.94
CA GLN A 332 13.16 -16.70 7.87
C GLN A 332 14.46 -17.06 7.13
N TRP A 333 15.37 -16.10 6.96
CA TRP A 333 16.64 -16.24 6.26
C TRP A 333 17.78 -15.62 7.09
N THR A 334 18.90 -16.33 7.18
CA THR A 334 20.04 -15.93 8.03
C THR A 334 20.80 -14.74 7.48
N ASP A 335 20.85 -14.59 6.16
CA ASP A 335 21.60 -13.58 5.42
C ASP A 335 20.99 -13.35 4.04
N SER A 336 21.56 -12.42 3.27
CA SER A 336 21.13 -12.13 1.91
C SER A 336 21.38 -13.28 0.93
N VAL A 337 22.44 -14.07 1.16
CA VAL A 337 22.75 -15.26 0.33
C VAL A 337 21.66 -16.31 0.49
N ALA A 338 21.20 -16.53 1.74
CA ALA A 338 20.13 -17.48 2.02
C ALA A 338 18.79 -17.10 1.37
N SER A 339 18.37 -15.83 1.53
CA SER A 339 17.11 -15.35 0.94
C SER A 339 17.19 -15.31 -0.60
N GLY A 340 18.27 -14.82 -1.15
CA GLY A 340 18.46 -14.76 -2.60
C GLY A 340 18.57 -16.14 -3.25
N THR A 341 19.27 -17.09 -2.63
CA THR A 341 19.35 -18.48 -3.10
C THR A 341 18.00 -19.18 -3.06
N ASP A 342 17.22 -19.00 -2.00
CA ASP A 342 15.86 -19.55 -1.90
C ASP A 342 14.97 -18.99 -3.02
N ALA A 343 14.98 -17.67 -3.22
CA ALA A 343 14.24 -17.03 -4.30
C ALA A 343 14.68 -17.52 -5.68
N TYR A 344 15.99 -17.62 -5.90
CA TYR A 344 16.54 -18.03 -7.19
C TYR A 344 16.17 -19.47 -7.55
N LYS A 345 16.26 -20.40 -6.59
CA LYS A 345 15.88 -21.82 -6.78
C LYS A 345 14.40 -22.00 -7.07
N ARG A 346 13.57 -21.13 -6.56
CA ARG A 346 12.10 -21.15 -6.73
C ARG A 346 11.60 -20.13 -7.75
N TRP A 347 12.51 -19.54 -8.56
CA TRP A 347 12.21 -18.44 -9.46
C TRP A 347 10.94 -18.67 -10.27
N ASP A 348 10.90 -19.78 -11.04
CA ASP A 348 9.78 -20.04 -11.97
C ASP A 348 8.44 -20.18 -11.22
N ALA A 349 8.43 -20.78 -10.04
CA ALA A 349 7.23 -20.93 -9.21
C ALA A 349 6.77 -19.58 -8.62
N LEU A 350 7.72 -18.76 -8.15
CA LEU A 350 7.41 -17.43 -7.59
C LEU A 350 6.94 -16.47 -8.69
N GLU A 351 7.61 -16.51 -9.86
CA GLU A 351 7.19 -15.72 -11.03
C GLU A 351 5.78 -16.13 -11.50
N ALA A 352 5.55 -17.43 -11.68
CA ALA A 352 4.25 -17.93 -12.15
C ALA A 352 3.08 -17.51 -11.24
N GLN A 353 3.24 -17.58 -9.91
CA GLN A 353 2.20 -17.16 -8.97
C GLN A 353 2.02 -15.63 -8.94
N THR A 354 3.12 -14.88 -9.01
CA THR A 354 3.11 -13.41 -9.08
C THR A 354 2.43 -12.92 -10.36
N VAL A 355 2.75 -13.54 -11.50
CA VAL A 355 2.14 -13.27 -12.80
C VAL A 355 0.66 -13.70 -12.82
N ALA A 356 0.31 -14.84 -12.21
CA ALA A 356 -1.08 -15.27 -12.11
C ALA A 356 -1.95 -14.26 -11.34
N PHE A 357 -1.40 -13.62 -10.28
CA PHE A 357 -2.11 -12.53 -9.59
C PHE A 357 -2.26 -11.31 -10.50
N ARG A 358 -1.17 -10.83 -11.11
CA ARG A 358 -1.21 -9.73 -12.08
C ARG A 358 -2.27 -9.97 -13.15
N ASP A 359 -2.22 -11.11 -13.79
CA ASP A 359 -3.10 -11.44 -14.93
C ASP A 359 -4.56 -11.60 -14.49
N SER A 360 -4.82 -12.00 -13.24
CA SER A 360 -6.18 -12.07 -12.69
C SER A 360 -6.80 -10.68 -12.49
N ILE A 361 -6.00 -9.68 -12.12
CA ILE A 361 -6.45 -8.28 -11.99
C ILE A 361 -6.58 -7.64 -13.38
N PHE A 362 -5.52 -7.67 -14.19
CA PHE A 362 -5.49 -7.00 -15.50
C PHE A 362 -6.34 -7.70 -16.56
N GLY A 363 -6.59 -9.00 -16.43
CA GLY A 363 -7.48 -9.78 -17.26
C GLY A 363 -8.96 -9.68 -16.85
N SER A 364 -9.27 -9.03 -15.74
CA SER A 364 -10.65 -8.88 -15.26
C SER A 364 -11.50 -7.94 -16.13
N SER A 365 -12.81 -7.96 -15.91
CA SER A 365 -13.77 -7.04 -16.52
C SER A 365 -13.97 -5.76 -15.70
N LEU A 366 -13.08 -5.48 -14.77
CA LEU A 366 -13.04 -4.20 -14.06
C LEU A 366 -12.73 -3.06 -15.03
N PRO A 367 -13.29 -1.86 -14.84
CA PRO A 367 -12.87 -0.66 -15.55
C PRO A 367 -11.36 -0.40 -15.38
N SER A 368 -10.71 0.06 -16.45
CA SER A 368 -9.25 0.27 -16.43
C SER A 368 -8.80 1.30 -15.39
N GLU A 369 -9.66 2.28 -15.04
CA GLU A 369 -9.39 3.24 -13.96
C GLU A 369 -9.37 2.60 -12.59
N ILE A 370 -10.18 1.57 -12.32
CA ILE A 370 -10.14 0.79 -11.07
C ILE A 370 -8.86 -0.06 -11.05
N ILE A 371 -8.54 -0.73 -12.15
CA ILE A 371 -7.29 -1.48 -12.28
C ILE A 371 -6.09 -0.57 -12.02
N ASP A 372 -6.08 0.62 -12.59
CA ASP A 372 -5.00 1.61 -12.41
C ASP A 372 -4.90 2.09 -10.95
N ALA A 373 -6.02 2.35 -10.28
CA ALA A 373 -6.03 2.76 -8.87
C ALA A 373 -5.40 1.67 -7.98
N VAL A 374 -5.77 0.42 -8.17
CA VAL A 374 -5.21 -0.71 -7.42
C VAL A 374 -3.75 -0.98 -7.81
N ASN A 375 -3.43 -0.97 -9.11
CA ASN A 375 -2.06 -1.08 -9.63
C ASN A 375 -1.11 -0.08 -8.95
N GLY A 376 -1.53 1.18 -8.87
CA GLY A 376 -0.72 2.24 -8.29
C GLY A 376 -0.52 2.11 -6.78
N THR A 377 -1.59 1.86 -6.03
CA THR A 377 -1.55 1.91 -4.56
C THR A 377 -0.96 0.66 -3.91
N LEU A 378 -1.04 -0.52 -4.54
CA LEU A 378 -0.47 -1.76 -3.97
C LEU A 378 1.05 -1.66 -3.75
N GLY A 379 1.76 -0.77 -4.46
CA GLY A 379 3.17 -0.46 -4.21
C GLY A 379 3.46 0.00 -2.78
N ILE A 380 2.48 0.60 -2.09
CA ILE A 380 2.59 1.04 -0.70
C ILE A 380 2.93 -0.13 0.24
N LEU A 381 2.39 -1.33 -0.02
CA LEU A 381 2.65 -2.51 0.79
C LEU A 381 4.12 -2.97 0.77
N ARG A 382 4.90 -2.57 -0.25
CA ARG A 382 6.33 -2.85 -0.37
C ARG A 382 7.22 -1.73 0.11
N SER A 383 6.65 -0.55 0.35
CA SER A 383 7.40 0.63 0.79
C SER A 383 7.81 0.51 2.26
N ALA A 384 8.72 1.38 2.70
CA ALA A 384 9.12 1.48 4.10
C ALA A 384 8.01 2.06 5.02
N THR A 385 6.82 2.32 4.48
CA THR A 385 5.62 2.62 5.29
C THR A 385 5.25 1.44 6.18
N LEU A 386 5.48 0.21 5.74
CA LEU A 386 5.19 -1.00 6.51
C LEU A 386 6.47 -1.60 7.11
N ILE A 387 6.42 -1.92 8.39
CA ILE A 387 7.43 -2.66 9.14
C ILE A 387 6.81 -3.99 9.56
N ARG A 388 7.57 -5.08 9.47
CA ARG A 388 7.15 -6.40 9.96
C ARG A 388 8.08 -6.83 11.07
N LEU A 389 7.52 -6.97 12.27
CA LEU A 389 8.26 -7.28 13.48
C LEU A 389 8.60 -8.78 13.60
N GLU A 390 9.40 -9.15 14.58
CA GLU A 390 9.96 -10.51 14.75
C GLU A 390 8.91 -11.62 14.82
N GLY A 391 7.79 -11.39 15.49
CA GLY A 391 6.67 -12.35 15.60
C GLY A 391 5.78 -12.40 14.36
N GLY A 392 6.05 -11.58 13.35
CA GLY A 392 5.28 -11.49 12.11
C GLY A 392 4.27 -10.34 12.09
N GLU A 393 4.15 -9.60 13.17
CA GLU A 393 3.21 -8.51 13.33
C GLU A 393 3.55 -7.35 12.37
N ILE A 394 2.52 -6.73 11.81
CA ILE A 394 2.64 -5.47 11.06
C ILE A 394 2.61 -4.30 12.05
N TRP A 395 3.51 -3.38 11.84
CA TRP A 395 3.49 -2.05 12.39
C TRP A 395 3.76 -1.05 11.25
N GLY A 396 3.14 0.11 11.27
CA GLY A 396 3.23 1.00 10.14
C GLY A 396 3.34 2.47 10.50
N TRP A 397 3.88 3.18 9.54
CA TRP A 397 3.75 4.62 9.40
C TRP A 397 2.42 4.95 8.71
N GLU A 398 2.01 6.20 8.69
CA GLU A 398 0.95 6.66 7.79
C GLU A 398 1.47 6.77 6.34
N GLY A 399 2.71 7.18 6.19
CA GLY A 399 3.44 7.35 4.95
C GLY A 399 4.92 7.52 5.22
N GLN A 400 5.66 8.17 4.33
CA GLN A 400 7.08 8.40 4.53
C GLN A 400 7.56 9.73 3.94
N HIS A 401 8.48 10.37 4.64
CA HIS A 401 9.31 11.46 4.14
C HIS A 401 10.57 10.93 3.44
N ILE A 402 11.48 11.82 3.08
CA ILE A 402 12.69 11.43 2.34
C ILE A 402 13.58 10.46 3.14
N HIS A 403 13.70 10.65 4.45
CA HIS A 403 14.63 9.89 5.32
C HIS A 403 13.99 9.24 6.53
N GLU A 404 12.73 9.49 6.77
CA GLU A 404 11.98 8.95 7.92
C GLU A 404 10.53 8.68 7.55
N GLY A 405 9.85 7.88 8.37
CA GLY A 405 8.41 7.70 8.24
C GLY A 405 7.65 8.95 8.63
N SER A 406 6.45 9.10 8.10
CA SER A 406 5.49 10.13 8.49
C SER A 406 4.51 9.55 9.49
N CYS A 407 4.41 10.15 10.66
CA CYS A 407 3.42 9.81 11.70
C CYS A 407 3.44 8.33 12.09
N GLU A 408 4.20 7.98 13.13
CA GLU A 408 4.43 6.62 13.60
C GLU A 408 3.20 5.96 14.25
N GLY A 409 3.24 4.66 14.46
CA GLY A 409 2.42 3.95 15.40
C GLY A 409 1.14 3.33 14.87
N SER A 410 1.08 2.92 13.62
CA SER A 410 -0.12 2.30 13.01
C SER A 410 -1.37 3.12 13.32
N CYS A 411 -1.28 4.43 13.05
CA CYS A 411 -2.29 5.44 13.37
C CYS A 411 -3.72 4.92 13.15
N THR A 412 -4.51 4.83 14.20
CA THR A 412 -5.78 4.10 14.20
C THR A 412 -6.80 4.68 13.23
N HIS A 413 -6.82 6.00 13.04
CA HIS A 413 -7.78 6.61 12.11
C HIS A 413 -7.34 6.49 10.64
N VAL A 414 -6.05 6.62 10.31
CA VAL A 414 -5.57 6.50 8.92
C VAL A 414 -5.65 5.06 8.43
N TRP A 415 -5.25 4.10 9.28
CA TRP A 415 -5.31 2.67 8.98
C TRP A 415 -6.74 2.10 8.92
N ASN A 416 -7.76 2.87 9.26
CA ASN A 416 -9.16 2.49 9.04
C ASN A 416 -9.54 2.44 7.56
N TYR A 417 -8.91 3.24 6.71
CA TYR A 417 -9.30 3.35 5.31
C TYR A 417 -8.74 2.24 4.43
N GLN A 418 -7.57 1.67 4.79
CA GLN A 418 -6.94 0.65 3.97
C GLN A 418 -7.76 -0.64 3.91
N GLN A 419 -7.89 -1.23 2.71
CA GLN A 419 -8.61 -2.48 2.47
C GLN A 419 -7.75 -3.56 1.80
N ALA A 420 -6.57 -3.22 1.31
CA ALA A 420 -5.73 -4.16 0.56
C ALA A 420 -5.21 -5.31 1.43
N LEU A 421 -4.67 -5.02 2.63
CA LEU A 421 -4.19 -6.08 3.54
C LEU A 421 -5.33 -7.02 3.97
N ALA A 422 -6.50 -6.46 4.31
CA ALA A 422 -7.63 -7.24 4.78
C ALA A 422 -8.12 -8.27 3.75
N ASN A 423 -7.94 -7.99 2.47
CA ASN A 423 -8.37 -8.86 1.39
C ASN A 423 -7.24 -9.74 0.85
N LEU A 424 -6.03 -9.18 0.64
CA LEU A 424 -4.92 -9.92 0.03
C LEU A 424 -4.09 -10.70 1.05
N PHE A 425 -3.97 -10.18 2.28
CA PHE A 425 -3.17 -10.78 3.36
C PHE A 425 -3.91 -10.73 4.70
N PRO A 426 -5.10 -11.38 4.82
CA PRO A 426 -5.94 -11.27 6.02
C PRO A 426 -5.25 -11.75 7.31
N ALA A 427 -4.29 -12.68 7.21
CA ALA A 427 -3.50 -13.09 8.36
C ALA A 427 -2.58 -11.98 8.87
N LEU A 428 -1.99 -11.16 7.98
CA LEU A 428 -1.21 -9.98 8.37
C LEU A 428 -2.09 -8.88 8.93
N GLU A 429 -3.22 -8.59 8.30
CA GLU A 429 -4.18 -7.58 8.81
C GLU A 429 -4.61 -7.91 10.23
N ARG A 430 -4.87 -9.20 10.52
CA ARG A 430 -5.28 -9.64 11.85
C ARG A 430 -4.22 -9.34 12.91
N THR A 431 -2.94 -9.34 12.58
CA THR A 431 -1.88 -8.99 13.55
C THR A 431 -1.98 -7.55 14.05
N LEU A 432 -2.47 -6.62 13.21
CA LEU A 432 -2.76 -5.25 13.64
C LEU A 432 -3.82 -5.21 14.74
N ARG A 433 -4.89 -6.02 14.63
CA ARG A 433 -5.94 -6.14 15.66
C ARG A 433 -5.40 -6.77 16.94
N GLU A 434 -4.58 -7.80 16.79
CA GLU A 434 -3.97 -8.50 17.92
C GLU A 434 -3.06 -7.59 18.73
N THR A 435 -2.21 -6.82 18.08
CA THR A 435 -1.30 -5.87 18.76
C THR A 435 -2.07 -4.68 19.33
N GLU A 436 -3.07 -4.18 18.64
CA GLU A 436 -3.90 -3.06 19.10
C GLU A 436 -4.65 -3.40 20.41
N PHE A 437 -5.33 -4.55 20.47
CA PHE A 437 -6.01 -4.97 21.70
C PHE A 437 -5.05 -5.38 22.80
N SER A 438 -3.88 -5.94 22.46
CA SER A 438 -2.92 -6.42 23.47
C SER A 438 -2.06 -5.32 24.08
N TYR A 439 -1.75 -4.26 23.33
CA TYR A 439 -0.75 -3.26 23.74
C TYR A 439 -1.27 -1.82 23.76
N ASN A 440 -2.36 -1.51 23.02
CA ASN A 440 -2.90 -0.15 22.96
C ASN A 440 -4.15 0.05 23.79
N GLN A 441 -4.74 -1.00 24.36
CA GLN A 441 -5.95 -0.88 25.15
C GLN A 441 -5.64 -0.45 26.56
N LEU A 442 -6.14 0.73 26.94
CA LEU A 442 -6.09 1.24 28.32
C LEU A 442 -6.92 0.36 29.26
N PRO A 443 -6.63 0.37 30.58
CA PRO A 443 -7.47 -0.34 31.56
C PRO A 443 -8.93 0.04 31.52
N SER A 444 -9.26 1.30 31.18
CA SER A 444 -10.63 1.81 30.97
C SER A 444 -11.33 1.22 29.74
N GLY A 445 -10.64 0.56 28.83
CA GLY A 445 -11.15 0.01 27.57
C GLY A 445 -10.85 0.84 26.34
N GLY A 446 -10.47 2.12 26.49
CA GLY A 446 -10.09 2.99 25.37
C GLY A 446 -8.86 2.49 24.63
N LEU A 447 -8.85 2.60 23.30
CA LEU A 447 -7.71 2.27 22.45
C LEU A 447 -6.93 3.55 22.14
N THR A 448 -5.65 3.60 22.53
CA THR A 448 -4.81 4.77 22.27
C THR A 448 -4.60 5.00 20.78
N PHE A 449 -4.33 6.23 20.42
CA PHE A 449 -4.24 6.72 19.05
C PHE A 449 -3.17 6.00 18.23
N ARG A 450 -1.99 5.79 18.84
CA ARG A 450 -0.80 5.25 18.19
C ARG A 450 -0.17 4.14 19.02
N GLN A 451 0.46 3.19 18.33
CA GLN A 451 1.17 2.08 18.96
C GLN A 451 2.66 2.37 19.06
N ARG A 452 3.19 2.28 20.27
CA ARG A 452 4.62 2.49 20.52
C ARG A 452 5.45 1.25 20.22
N LEU A 453 6.69 1.48 19.81
CA LEU A 453 7.72 0.45 19.74
C LEU A 453 8.77 0.68 20.84
N PRO A 454 9.37 -0.40 21.39
CA PRO A 454 8.96 -1.81 21.23
C PRO A 454 7.53 -2.07 21.72
N LEU A 455 6.86 -3.09 21.20
CA LEU A 455 5.52 -3.45 21.66
C LEU A 455 5.50 -3.62 23.18
N GLY A 456 4.49 -3.02 23.84
CA GLY A 456 4.37 -3.03 25.29
C GLY A 456 5.24 -2.02 26.07
N SER A 457 5.94 -1.10 25.39
CA SER A 457 6.75 -0.05 26.04
C SER A 457 5.94 1.08 26.69
N GLY A 458 4.61 1.01 26.61
CA GLY A 458 3.70 1.97 27.20
C GLY A 458 2.63 2.45 26.20
N PHE A 459 1.77 3.35 26.69
CA PHE A 459 0.70 3.92 25.89
C PHE A 459 1.12 5.25 25.26
N ASP A 460 0.47 5.62 24.16
CA ASP A 460 0.58 6.95 23.62
C ASP A 460 0.02 8.00 24.59
N ILE A 461 0.58 9.19 24.54
CA ILE A 461 0.12 10.33 25.33
C ILE A 461 -1.20 10.90 24.81
N ILE A 462 -1.51 10.66 23.54
CA ILE A 462 -2.79 11.04 22.92
C ILE A 462 -3.80 9.94 23.21
N GLY A 463 -4.95 10.33 23.74
CA GLY A 463 -6.05 9.42 24.05
C GLY A 463 -6.69 8.78 22.82
N PRO A 464 -7.76 8.00 23.01
CA PRO A 464 -8.49 7.39 21.90
C PRO A 464 -9.05 8.42 20.92
N CYS A 465 -8.89 8.14 19.61
CA CYS A 465 -9.62 8.86 18.56
C CYS A 465 -10.95 8.14 18.30
N ALA A 466 -12.04 8.87 18.16
CA ALA A 466 -13.37 8.26 18.03
C ALA A 466 -13.49 7.38 16.78
N ASP A 467 -13.02 7.87 15.62
CA ASP A 467 -13.00 7.11 14.37
C ASP A 467 -12.12 5.87 14.43
N GLY A 468 -10.90 6.02 14.99
CA GLY A 468 -9.94 4.92 15.12
C GLY A 468 -10.42 3.85 16.09
N HIS A 469 -10.89 4.25 17.25
CA HIS A 469 -11.37 3.37 18.30
C HIS A 469 -12.56 2.50 17.85
N PHE A 470 -13.60 3.09 17.27
CA PHE A 470 -14.73 2.32 16.74
C PHE A 470 -14.35 1.52 15.50
N GLY A 471 -13.45 2.05 14.67
CA GLY A 471 -12.91 1.35 13.53
C GLY A 471 -12.19 0.04 13.89
N ALA A 472 -11.49 -0.03 15.02
CA ALA A 472 -10.86 -1.26 15.50
C ALA A 472 -11.89 -2.37 15.79
N ILE A 473 -13.05 -2.02 16.37
CA ILE A 473 -14.15 -2.96 16.66
C ILE A 473 -14.77 -3.49 15.37
N ILE A 474 -15.03 -2.60 14.40
CA ILE A 474 -15.59 -2.96 13.09
C ILE A 474 -14.62 -3.90 12.35
N LYS A 475 -13.32 -3.58 12.37
CA LYS A 475 -12.29 -4.41 11.74
C LYS A 475 -12.13 -5.75 12.43
N ALA A 476 -12.28 -5.85 13.75
CA ALA A 476 -12.28 -7.13 14.45
C ALA A 476 -13.42 -8.05 13.96
N TYR A 477 -14.62 -7.51 13.75
CA TYR A 477 -15.71 -8.24 13.11
C TYR A 477 -15.35 -8.69 11.70
N ARG A 478 -14.73 -7.82 10.89
CA ARG A 478 -14.30 -8.11 9.52
C ARG A 478 -13.29 -9.27 9.50
N GLU A 479 -12.25 -9.26 10.35
CA GLU A 479 -11.23 -10.31 10.43
C GLU A 479 -11.83 -11.64 10.88
N TRP A 480 -12.75 -11.63 11.84
CA TRP A 480 -13.47 -12.83 12.26
C TRP A 480 -14.33 -13.41 11.12
N LYS A 481 -15.09 -12.56 10.43
CA LYS A 481 -15.91 -12.94 9.27
C LYS A 481 -15.06 -13.51 8.13
N ASN A 482 -13.89 -12.89 7.87
CA ASN A 482 -12.99 -13.28 6.78
C ASN A 482 -12.38 -14.67 6.98
N LEU A 483 -12.01 -15.02 8.22
CA LEU A 483 -11.28 -16.24 8.51
C LEU A 483 -12.15 -17.32 9.18
N GLY A 484 -13.34 -16.98 9.68
CA GLY A 484 -14.24 -17.91 10.36
C GLY A 484 -13.69 -18.45 11.69
N ASP A 485 -12.70 -17.77 12.31
CA ASP A 485 -11.96 -18.26 13.48
C ASP A 485 -12.65 -17.84 14.78
N ASN A 486 -13.53 -18.72 15.28
CA ASN A 486 -14.24 -18.49 16.55
C ASN A 486 -13.31 -18.52 17.77
N ALA A 487 -12.20 -19.26 17.73
CA ALA A 487 -11.25 -19.31 18.85
C ALA A 487 -10.51 -17.97 18.98
N TRP A 488 -10.17 -17.34 17.86
CA TRP A 488 -9.61 -16.00 17.86
C TRP A 488 -10.60 -14.97 18.41
N LEU A 489 -11.86 -15.00 17.98
CA LEU A 489 -12.88 -14.10 18.52
C LEU A 489 -13.05 -14.31 20.02
N GLN A 490 -13.13 -15.56 20.51
CA GLN A 490 -13.26 -15.87 21.93
C GLN A 490 -12.10 -15.29 22.75
N ARG A 491 -10.86 -15.37 22.23
CA ARG A 491 -9.67 -14.82 22.87
C ARG A 491 -9.75 -13.30 23.03
N TYR A 492 -10.19 -12.58 21.99
CA TYR A 492 -10.20 -11.12 21.98
C TYR A 492 -11.54 -10.50 22.39
N TRP A 493 -12.59 -11.29 22.56
CA TRP A 493 -13.91 -10.81 22.95
C TRP A 493 -13.92 -9.95 24.22
N PRO A 494 -13.21 -10.28 25.31
CA PRO A 494 -13.17 -9.44 26.50
C PRO A 494 -12.58 -8.04 26.22
N HIS A 495 -11.64 -7.93 25.28
CA HIS A 495 -11.06 -6.66 24.87
C HIS A 495 -12.02 -5.86 23.99
N ILE A 496 -12.67 -6.51 23.02
CA ILE A 496 -13.65 -5.90 22.13
C ILE A 496 -14.83 -5.36 22.96
N ARG A 497 -15.33 -6.14 23.89
CA ARG A 497 -16.41 -5.74 24.77
C ARG A 497 -16.05 -4.49 25.60
N ARG A 498 -14.89 -4.48 26.25
CA ARG A 498 -14.42 -3.30 27.00
C ARG A 498 -14.24 -2.08 26.09
N ALA A 499 -13.82 -2.28 24.85
CA ALA A 499 -13.68 -1.17 23.91
C ALA A 499 -15.03 -0.54 23.56
N ILE A 500 -16.08 -1.34 23.32
CA ILE A 500 -17.40 -0.76 23.06
C ILE A 500 -18.00 -0.11 24.32
N GLU A 501 -17.81 -0.72 25.49
CA GLU A 501 -18.27 -0.18 26.77
C GLU A 501 -17.59 1.15 27.14
N TYR A 502 -16.39 1.42 26.59
CA TYR A 502 -15.68 2.68 26.80
C TYR A 502 -16.48 3.91 26.34
N ALA A 503 -17.34 3.76 25.33
CA ALA A 503 -18.15 4.88 24.84
C ALA A 503 -19.01 5.53 25.93
N TRP A 504 -19.52 4.74 26.86
CA TRP A 504 -20.36 5.20 27.99
C TRP A 504 -19.68 5.05 29.35
N SER A 505 -18.40 4.71 29.37
CA SER A 505 -17.66 4.56 30.63
C SER A 505 -17.53 5.91 31.36
N PRO A 506 -17.71 5.94 32.68
CA PRO A 506 -17.40 7.13 33.49
C PRO A 506 -15.89 7.50 33.44
N ASP A 507 -15.03 6.53 33.09
CA ASP A 507 -13.59 6.73 32.92
C ASP A 507 -13.23 7.31 31.54
N ASN A 508 -14.22 7.52 30.64
CA ASN A 508 -14.01 8.21 29.39
C ASN A 508 -14.04 9.73 29.64
N PRO A 509 -12.88 10.41 29.59
CA PRO A 509 -12.81 11.85 29.85
C PRO A 509 -13.47 12.67 28.75
N ASP A 510 -13.68 12.09 27.59
CA ASP A 510 -14.26 12.73 26.41
C ASP A 510 -15.79 12.64 26.37
N LYS A 511 -16.39 11.86 27.29
CA LYS A 511 -17.85 11.75 27.49
C LYS A 511 -18.63 11.51 26.21
N TRP A 512 -18.24 10.47 25.45
CA TRP A 512 -18.81 10.24 24.14
C TRP A 512 -20.30 9.96 24.15
N ASP A 513 -20.78 8.96 24.91
CA ASP A 513 -22.22 8.61 25.02
C ASP A 513 -22.56 8.07 26.42
N PRO A 514 -22.43 8.89 27.50
CA PRO A 514 -22.64 8.40 28.87
C PRO A 514 -24.05 7.89 29.12
N ASP A 515 -25.05 8.34 28.35
CA ASP A 515 -26.48 8.03 28.53
C ASP A 515 -26.95 6.90 27.59
N LYS A 516 -26.06 6.26 26.83
CA LYS A 516 -26.39 5.18 25.86
C LYS A 516 -27.46 5.58 24.86
N THR A 517 -27.31 6.76 24.30
CA THR A 517 -28.23 7.32 23.30
C THR A 517 -27.95 6.80 21.89
N GLY A 518 -26.77 6.24 21.64
CA GLY A 518 -26.26 5.85 20.34
C GLY A 518 -25.69 7.03 19.53
N VAL A 519 -25.51 8.19 20.16
CA VAL A 519 -25.01 9.42 19.55
C VAL A 519 -23.80 9.90 20.32
N LEU A 520 -22.76 10.34 19.62
CA LEU A 520 -21.57 10.92 20.26
C LEU A 520 -21.80 12.41 20.52
N TRP A 521 -21.73 12.81 21.81
CA TRP A 521 -22.00 14.17 22.25
C TRP A 521 -20.74 14.93 22.67
N GLY A 522 -19.78 14.22 23.25
CA GLY A 522 -18.64 14.82 23.93
C GLY A 522 -17.56 15.29 22.97
N ARG A 523 -16.32 15.31 23.46
CA ARG A 523 -15.13 15.69 22.70
C ARG A 523 -14.70 14.51 21.81
N GLN A 524 -14.56 14.72 20.52
CA GLN A 524 -14.34 13.66 19.52
C GLN A 524 -13.13 13.99 18.66
N HIS A 525 -11.97 13.43 19.00
CA HIS A 525 -10.76 13.51 18.17
C HIS A 525 -10.91 12.59 16.95
N HIS A 526 -10.35 13.01 15.80
CA HIS A 526 -10.51 12.34 14.51
C HIS A 526 -9.40 12.72 13.52
N THR A 527 -9.43 12.14 12.30
CA THR A 527 -8.38 12.25 11.27
C THR A 527 -8.12 13.66 10.71
N LEU A 528 -8.90 14.67 11.06
CA LEU A 528 -8.59 16.07 10.75
C LEU A 528 -7.77 16.76 11.87
N ASP A 529 -7.23 15.99 12.83
CA ASP A 529 -6.30 16.40 13.90
C ASP A 529 -6.87 17.41 14.92
N MET A 530 -8.18 17.60 14.92
CA MET A 530 -8.90 18.50 15.82
C MET A 530 -10.07 17.76 16.46
N GLU A 531 -10.71 18.35 17.46
CA GLU A 531 -11.88 17.77 18.10
C GLU A 531 -13.18 18.36 17.54
N LEU A 532 -14.14 17.51 17.23
CA LEU A 532 -15.53 17.89 17.07
C LEU A 532 -16.26 17.84 18.40
N PHE A 533 -17.25 18.69 18.54
CA PHE A 533 -18.15 18.76 19.69
C PHE A 533 -19.59 18.57 19.24
N GLY A 534 -20.39 17.94 20.08
CA GLY A 534 -21.80 17.67 19.79
C GLY A 534 -22.02 16.64 18.67
N PRO A 535 -23.28 16.36 18.36
CA PRO A 535 -23.67 15.34 17.40
C PRO A 535 -23.18 15.62 15.99
N ASN A 536 -22.53 14.64 15.38
CA ASN A 536 -22.21 14.61 13.95
C ASN A 536 -22.42 13.19 13.42
N SER A 537 -22.76 13.09 12.15
CA SER A 537 -23.04 11.82 11.50
C SER A 537 -21.77 10.98 11.27
N TRP A 538 -20.64 11.62 10.97
CA TRP A 538 -19.39 10.97 10.69
C TRP A 538 -18.97 10.00 11.80
N LEU A 539 -18.68 10.52 12.97
CA LEU A 539 -18.17 9.72 14.09
C LEU A 539 -19.27 8.89 14.74
N THR A 540 -20.52 9.41 14.75
CA THR A 540 -21.68 8.65 15.23
C THR A 540 -21.93 7.41 14.36
N THR A 541 -21.83 7.47 13.02
CA THR A 541 -21.99 6.26 12.19
C THR A 541 -20.89 5.22 12.40
N MET A 542 -19.65 5.64 12.72
CA MET A 542 -18.60 4.72 13.16
C MET A 542 -18.98 3.98 14.44
N TYR A 543 -19.56 4.69 15.40
CA TYR A 543 -20.08 4.09 16.64
C TYR A 543 -21.26 3.13 16.36
N LEU A 544 -22.21 3.50 15.50
CA LEU A 544 -23.33 2.62 15.11
C LEU A 544 -22.85 1.33 14.43
N ALA A 545 -21.87 1.44 13.55
CA ALA A 545 -21.25 0.27 12.91
C ALA A 545 -20.56 -0.64 13.94
N ALA A 546 -19.83 -0.05 14.89
CA ALA A 546 -19.18 -0.79 15.97
C ALA A 546 -20.17 -1.50 16.89
N LEU A 547 -21.27 -0.84 17.26
CA LEU A 547 -22.37 -1.42 18.04
C LEU A 547 -23.02 -2.59 17.31
N THR A 548 -23.29 -2.44 16.01
CA THR A 548 -23.89 -3.50 15.18
C THR A 548 -22.93 -4.70 15.08
N ALA A 549 -21.65 -4.46 14.84
CA ALA A 549 -20.63 -5.49 14.84
C ALA A 549 -20.52 -6.22 16.19
N ALA A 550 -20.51 -5.44 17.30
CA ALA A 550 -20.44 -5.97 18.66
C ALA A 550 -21.68 -6.83 18.99
N SER A 551 -22.87 -6.41 18.57
CA SER A 551 -24.12 -7.19 18.75
C SER A 551 -24.02 -8.57 18.09
N ILE A 552 -23.49 -8.65 16.86
CA ILE A 552 -23.31 -9.92 16.13
C ILE A 552 -22.25 -10.80 16.85
N MET A 553 -21.13 -10.20 17.24
CA MET A 553 -20.05 -10.93 17.93
C MET A 553 -20.49 -11.42 19.32
N ALA A 554 -21.27 -10.63 20.07
CA ALA A 554 -21.83 -11.00 21.37
C ALA A 554 -22.74 -12.22 21.26
N ASN A 555 -23.61 -12.29 20.25
CA ASN A 555 -24.44 -13.47 20.01
C ASN A 555 -23.59 -14.72 19.75
N ALA A 556 -22.53 -14.60 18.97
CA ALA A 556 -21.60 -15.70 18.71
C ALA A 556 -20.85 -16.14 19.97
N MET A 557 -20.62 -15.22 20.91
CA MET A 557 -19.97 -15.47 22.20
C MET A 557 -20.97 -15.87 23.31
N SER A 558 -22.23 -16.16 22.94
CA SER A 558 -23.29 -16.56 23.89
C SER A 558 -23.62 -15.51 24.96
N ASP A 559 -23.52 -14.24 24.58
CA ASP A 559 -23.89 -13.08 25.40
C ASP A 559 -25.08 -12.32 24.80
N PRO A 560 -26.30 -12.91 24.78
CA PRO A 560 -27.46 -12.29 24.13
C PRO A 560 -27.94 -11.01 24.82
N ALA A 561 -27.64 -10.84 26.11
CA ALA A 561 -28.01 -9.65 26.85
C ALA A 561 -27.21 -8.43 26.33
N PHE A 562 -25.91 -8.57 26.18
CA PHE A 562 -25.04 -7.53 25.64
C PHE A 562 -25.32 -7.29 24.15
N ALA A 563 -25.61 -8.36 23.40
CA ALA A 563 -26.03 -8.24 22.01
C ALA A 563 -27.27 -7.37 21.86
N LYS A 564 -28.28 -7.59 22.72
CA LYS A 564 -29.50 -6.78 22.73
C LYS A 564 -29.23 -5.33 23.14
N GLU A 565 -28.37 -5.11 24.13
CA GLU A 565 -28.01 -3.76 24.59
C GLU A 565 -27.36 -2.98 23.43
N CYS A 566 -26.36 -3.54 22.76
CA CYS A 566 -25.71 -2.91 21.62
C CYS A 566 -26.70 -2.63 20.47
N HIS A 567 -27.58 -3.57 20.18
CA HIS A 567 -28.62 -3.41 19.16
C HIS A 567 -29.58 -2.25 19.48
N ASP A 568 -30.05 -2.18 20.72
CA ASP A 568 -31.02 -1.15 21.16
C ASP A 568 -30.37 0.24 21.12
N ILE A 569 -29.11 0.36 21.52
CA ILE A 569 -28.34 1.62 21.43
C ILE A 569 -28.15 2.01 19.96
N ALA A 570 -27.74 1.09 19.09
CA ALA A 570 -27.58 1.37 17.67
C ALA A 570 -28.88 1.84 17.02
N ALA A 571 -30.01 1.19 17.31
CA ALA A 571 -31.31 1.57 16.77
C ALA A 571 -31.74 2.99 17.18
N LYS A 572 -31.49 3.39 18.44
CA LYS A 572 -31.78 4.78 18.93
C LYS A 572 -30.92 5.80 18.19
N GLY A 573 -29.60 5.53 18.07
CA GLY A 573 -28.68 6.43 17.41
C GLY A 573 -28.97 6.57 15.91
N SER A 574 -29.27 5.46 15.21
CA SER A 574 -29.70 5.46 13.82
C SER A 574 -30.90 6.37 13.57
N ALA A 575 -31.96 6.20 14.41
CA ALA A 575 -33.16 7.02 14.32
C ALA A 575 -32.88 8.51 14.61
N TYR A 576 -31.94 8.82 15.51
CA TYR A 576 -31.50 10.18 15.75
C TYR A 576 -30.77 10.79 14.57
N VAL A 577 -29.79 10.08 14.01
CA VAL A 577 -28.97 10.57 12.88
C VAL A 577 -29.86 10.89 11.67
N ASP A 578 -30.77 9.98 11.30
CA ASP A 578 -31.68 10.21 10.18
C ASP A 578 -32.64 11.36 10.41
N ARG A 579 -33.13 11.55 11.63
CA ARG A 579 -34.13 12.58 11.93
C ARG A 579 -33.54 13.97 12.19
N GLU A 580 -32.38 14.02 12.90
CA GLU A 580 -31.83 15.27 13.44
C GLU A 580 -30.61 15.80 12.68
N LEU A 581 -29.86 14.92 11.99
CA LEU A 581 -28.65 15.32 11.30
C LEU A 581 -28.78 15.32 9.77
N PHE A 582 -29.82 14.68 9.22
CA PHE A 582 -30.11 14.74 7.80
C PHE A 582 -30.93 15.99 7.46
N ASN A 583 -30.37 16.89 6.66
CA ASN A 583 -31.01 18.16 6.29
C ASN A 583 -31.88 18.09 5.02
N GLY A 584 -32.15 16.87 4.51
CA GLY A 584 -32.89 16.64 3.25
C GLY A 584 -32.00 16.51 2.04
N ARG A 585 -30.70 16.80 2.15
CA ARG A 585 -29.70 16.70 1.08
C ARG A 585 -28.49 15.86 1.53
N TYR A 586 -27.96 16.10 2.71
CA TYR A 586 -26.81 15.44 3.29
C TYR A 586 -26.85 15.50 4.82
N TYR A 587 -25.94 14.80 5.49
CA TYR A 587 -25.83 14.83 6.93
C TYR A 587 -24.84 15.91 7.40
N ALA A 588 -25.21 16.67 8.43
CA ALA A 588 -24.44 17.77 8.98
C ALA A 588 -24.19 17.61 10.49
N GLN A 589 -23.25 18.37 11.01
CA GLN A 589 -23.00 18.48 12.45
C GLN A 589 -24.06 19.39 13.08
N LYS A 590 -24.57 19.03 14.25
CA LYS A 590 -25.52 19.83 15.03
C LYS A 590 -24.83 20.44 16.24
N LEU A 591 -24.40 21.68 16.11
CA LEU A 591 -23.71 22.44 17.16
C LEU A 591 -24.01 23.91 17.02
N ASP A 592 -24.34 24.56 18.13
CA ASP A 592 -24.34 26.02 18.22
C ASP A 592 -22.90 26.52 18.40
N LEU A 593 -22.36 27.11 17.36
CA LEU A 593 -20.96 27.59 17.36
C LEU A 593 -20.75 28.73 18.36
N SER A 594 -21.77 29.47 18.70
CA SER A 594 -21.72 30.58 19.66
C SER A 594 -21.81 30.14 21.13
N ASP A 595 -22.14 28.87 21.38
CA ASP A 595 -22.24 28.35 22.74
C ASP A 595 -20.89 27.93 23.33
N ARG A 596 -20.17 28.87 23.91
CA ARG A 596 -18.88 28.63 24.60
C ARG A 596 -19.00 27.57 25.71
N SER A 597 -20.19 27.38 26.30
CA SER A 597 -20.40 26.44 27.40
C SER A 597 -20.17 24.98 26.98
N ALA A 598 -20.31 24.65 25.71
CA ALA A 598 -20.01 23.33 25.16
C ALA A 598 -18.56 22.88 25.36
N LEU A 599 -17.63 23.83 25.52
CA LEU A 599 -16.19 23.56 25.76
C LEU A 599 -15.88 23.37 27.24
N THR A 600 -16.70 23.96 28.15
CA THR A 600 -16.42 24.00 29.58
C THR A 600 -16.15 22.66 30.26
N PRO A 601 -16.85 21.56 29.92
CA PRO A 601 -16.60 20.24 30.53
C PRO A 601 -15.20 19.68 30.27
N PHE A 602 -14.50 20.18 29.24
CA PHE A 602 -13.20 19.69 28.77
C PHE A 602 -12.05 20.62 29.12
N ASP A 603 -12.33 21.82 29.66
CA ASP A 603 -11.33 22.78 30.12
C ASP A 603 -10.81 22.41 31.52
N GLN A 604 -9.94 21.42 31.58
CA GLN A 604 -9.30 20.94 32.80
C GLN A 604 -7.83 21.40 32.93
N GLY A 605 -7.48 22.56 32.38
CA GLY A 605 -6.12 23.06 32.35
C GLY A 605 -5.15 22.22 31.51
N ARG A 606 -5.66 21.30 30.68
CA ARG A 606 -4.87 20.51 29.75
C ARG A 606 -4.55 21.34 28.52
N LYS A 607 -3.31 21.19 28.03
CA LYS A 607 -2.94 21.69 26.70
C LYS A 607 -3.73 20.91 25.63
N ALA A 608 -4.24 21.62 24.63
CA ALA A 608 -4.96 21.01 23.54
C ALA A 608 -4.00 20.25 22.62
N GLY A 609 -4.00 18.93 22.66
CA GLY A 609 -3.35 18.00 21.72
C GLY A 609 -2.06 18.52 21.06
N VAL A 610 -2.07 18.67 19.77
CA VAL A 610 -0.97 19.20 18.95
C VAL A 610 -0.74 20.70 19.20
N LEU A 611 -1.78 21.43 19.61
CA LEU A 611 -1.72 22.85 19.93
C LEU A 611 -1.13 23.03 21.34
N ARG A 612 -0.13 23.87 21.46
CA ARG A 612 0.56 24.13 22.75
C ARG A 612 -0.19 25.11 23.66
N ASP A 613 -1.34 25.59 23.22
CA ASP A 613 -2.17 26.58 23.92
C ASP A 613 -3.07 25.95 25.00
N SER A 614 -3.74 26.75 25.81
CA SER A 614 -4.79 26.26 26.68
C SER A 614 -5.95 25.69 25.82
N PHE A 615 -6.74 24.78 26.38
CA PHE A 615 -7.85 24.18 25.64
C PHE A 615 -8.85 25.25 25.14
N MET A 616 -9.16 26.23 25.97
CA MET A 616 -10.08 27.31 25.58
C MET A 616 -9.46 28.19 24.48
N ASP A 617 -8.19 28.58 24.60
CA ASP A 617 -7.52 29.39 23.56
C ASP A 617 -7.43 28.64 22.22
N ALA A 618 -7.27 27.31 22.27
CA ALA A 618 -7.25 26.48 21.11
C ALA A 618 -8.60 26.42 20.37
N TYR A 619 -9.71 26.29 21.10
CA TYR A 619 -11.03 26.01 20.51
C TYR A 619 -12.02 27.16 20.50
N TRP A 620 -11.82 28.25 21.25
CA TRP A 620 -12.66 29.42 21.23
C TRP A 620 -12.01 30.60 20.51
N SER A 621 -12.77 31.35 19.75
CA SER A 621 -12.38 32.61 19.14
C SER A 621 -13.15 33.77 19.77
N ASP A 622 -12.49 34.62 20.54
CA ASP A 622 -13.09 35.85 21.06
C ASP A 622 -13.41 36.86 19.95
N GLU A 623 -12.64 36.82 18.85
CA GLU A 623 -12.82 37.74 17.72
C GLU A 623 -14.11 37.46 16.95
N TYR A 624 -14.40 36.16 16.70
CA TYR A 624 -15.57 35.75 15.95
C TYR A 624 -16.72 35.28 16.83
N GLY A 625 -16.49 35.11 18.15
CA GLY A 625 -17.48 34.64 19.11
C GLY A 625 -17.97 33.22 18.83
N GLU A 626 -17.06 32.32 18.35
CA GLU A 626 -17.46 30.97 17.96
C GLU A 626 -16.40 29.90 18.30
N ILE A 627 -16.87 28.64 18.35
CA ILE A 627 -16.02 27.45 18.48
C ILE A 627 -15.30 27.21 17.17
N LYS A 628 -13.98 27.16 17.23
CA LYS A 628 -13.10 26.94 16.07
C LYS A 628 -13.08 25.47 15.61
N TYR A 629 -12.69 25.25 14.35
CA TYR A 629 -12.34 23.97 13.76
C TYR A 629 -13.49 22.97 13.68
N GLN A 630 -14.71 23.48 13.56
CA GLN A 630 -15.90 22.66 13.41
C GLN A 630 -16.29 22.53 11.91
N ILE A 631 -17.16 21.57 11.62
CA ILE A 631 -17.73 21.34 10.30
C ILE A 631 -19.05 22.11 10.15
N ALA A 632 -19.83 22.21 11.23
CA ALA A 632 -21.16 22.81 11.25
C ALA A 632 -22.07 22.25 10.13
N GLU A 633 -22.61 23.13 9.26
CA GLU A 633 -23.50 22.73 8.16
C GLU A 633 -22.75 22.34 6.87
N GLY A 634 -21.44 22.04 6.94
CA GLY A 634 -20.64 21.60 5.80
C GLY A 634 -21.04 20.22 5.28
N CYS A 635 -20.99 20.07 3.96
CA CYS A 635 -21.12 18.78 3.28
C CYS A 635 -19.77 18.05 3.33
N LEU A 636 -19.55 17.25 4.37
CA LEU A 636 -18.32 16.49 4.56
C LEU A 636 -18.30 15.24 3.69
N THR A 637 -17.17 14.93 3.06
CA THR A 637 -17.01 13.71 2.26
C THR A 637 -17.15 12.45 3.12
N ASP A 638 -16.64 12.48 4.36
CA ASP A 638 -16.67 11.36 5.31
C ASP A 638 -17.95 11.27 6.15
N GLN A 639 -18.96 12.10 5.89
CA GLN A 639 -20.13 12.26 6.75
C GLN A 639 -20.84 10.97 7.17
N ILE A 640 -20.67 9.88 6.42
CA ILE A 640 -21.25 8.55 6.71
C ILE A 640 -20.19 7.45 6.56
N LEU A 641 -18.96 7.69 7.03
CA LEU A 641 -17.86 6.74 6.96
C LEU A 641 -18.21 5.38 7.59
N GLY A 642 -18.97 5.40 8.71
CA GLY A 642 -19.43 4.16 9.35
C GLY A 642 -20.36 3.32 8.46
N GLN A 643 -21.19 3.93 7.60
CA GLN A 643 -21.99 3.19 6.63
C GLN A 643 -21.12 2.54 5.55
N TRP A 644 -20.07 3.22 5.06
CA TRP A 644 -19.11 2.61 4.15
C TRP A 644 -18.45 1.38 4.75
N HIS A 645 -18.03 1.45 6.01
CA HIS A 645 -17.50 0.29 6.73
C HIS A 645 -18.53 -0.83 6.89
N ALA A 646 -19.77 -0.47 7.18
CA ALA A 646 -20.86 -1.44 7.30
C ALA A 646 -21.13 -2.16 5.97
N ASP A 647 -21.12 -1.44 4.86
CA ASP A 647 -21.28 -1.99 3.52
C ASP A 647 -20.16 -2.99 3.17
N ILE A 648 -18.90 -2.62 3.41
CA ILE A 648 -17.74 -3.51 3.18
C ILE A 648 -17.77 -4.73 4.09
N ALA A 649 -18.06 -4.53 5.37
CA ALA A 649 -18.11 -5.62 6.35
C ALA A 649 -19.38 -6.46 6.24
N GLY A 650 -20.40 -5.98 5.52
CA GLY A 650 -21.68 -6.66 5.38
C GLY A 650 -22.51 -6.64 6.66
N LEU A 651 -22.51 -5.52 7.36
CA LEU A 651 -23.32 -5.28 8.55
C LEU A 651 -24.76 -4.84 8.21
N GLY A 652 -25.01 -4.45 6.94
CA GLY A 652 -26.28 -3.93 6.49
C GLY A 652 -26.40 -2.41 6.62
N ASP A 653 -27.62 -1.92 6.43
CA ASP A 653 -27.92 -0.50 6.48
C ASP A 653 -27.97 -0.02 7.94
N LEU A 654 -27.11 0.95 8.27
CA LEU A 654 -27.13 1.65 9.55
C LEU A 654 -28.14 2.80 9.54
N LEU A 655 -28.32 3.42 8.37
CA LEU A 655 -29.18 4.58 8.12
C LEU A 655 -30.16 4.26 6.99
N SER A 656 -31.16 5.13 6.80
CA SER A 656 -32.11 5.01 5.69
C SER A 656 -31.36 4.91 4.35
N PRO A 657 -31.56 3.85 3.55
CA PRO A 657 -30.89 3.70 2.25
C PRO A 657 -31.17 4.87 1.29
N GLU A 658 -32.34 5.48 1.37
CA GLU A 658 -32.72 6.64 0.57
C GLU A 658 -31.91 7.88 0.98
N ASN A 659 -31.80 8.15 2.30
CA ASN A 659 -31.02 9.26 2.83
C ASN A 659 -29.51 9.06 2.50
N VAL A 660 -28.99 7.85 2.67
CA VAL A 660 -27.61 7.49 2.31
C VAL A 660 -27.35 7.80 0.83
N ARG A 661 -28.21 7.33 -0.07
CA ARG A 661 -28.05 7.58 -1.51
C ARG A 661 -28.11 9.08 -1.83
N THR A 662 -29.05 9.81 -1.24
CA THR A 662 -29.19 11.26 -1.40
C THR A 662 -27.94 12.00 -0.92
N ALA A 663 -27.42 11.61 0.24
CA ALA A 663 -26.20 12.21 0.80
C ALA A 663 -24.97 11.97 -0.11
N LEU A 664 -24.81 10.75 -0.64
CA LEU A 664 -23.69 10.43 -1.57
C LEU A 664 -23.76 11.24 -2.86
N ILE A 665 -24.97 11.42 -3.44
CA ILE A 665 -25.18 12.29 -4.61
C ILE A 665 -24.82 13.73 -4.26
N SER A 666 -25.21 14.20 -3.08
CA SER A 666 -24.89 15.56 -2.61
C SER A 666 -23.38 15.76 -2.45
N VAL A 667 -22.65 14.81 -1.86
CA VAL A 667 -21.19 14.88 -1.76
C VAL A 667 -20.56 14.97 -3.14
N PHE A 668 -21.00 14.16 -4.11
CA PHE A 668 -20.47 14.24 -5.46
C PHE A 668 -20.74 15.62 -6.08
N ASN A 669 -21.94 16.13 -5.99
CA ASN A 669 -22.33 17.41 -6.60
C ASN A 669 -21.65 18.61 -5.95
N GLU A 670 -21.52 18.60 -4.62
CA GLU A 670 -21.01 19.74 -3.86
C GLU A 670 -19.48 19.73 -3.72
N ASN A 671 -18.84 18.56 -3.64
CA ASN A 671 -17.42 18.47 -3.32
C ASN A 671 -16.54 18.17 -4.57
N TYR A 672 -17.08 17.54 -5.63
CA TYR A 672 -16.28 17.28 -6.82
C TYR A 672 -16.03 18.56 -7.62
N ARG A 673 -14.75 18.79 -7.97
CA ARG A 673 -14.31 19.90 -8.80
C ARG A 673 -13.66 19.35 -10.08
N PRO A 674 -14.18 19.68 -11.27
CA PRO A 674 -13.57 19.27 -12.54
C PRO A 674 -12.26 20.03 -12.83
N SER A 675 -12.01 21.13 -12.13
CA SER A 675 -10.77 21.91 -12.13
C SER A 675 -10.62 22.62 -10.79
N LEU A 676 -9.40 22.64 -10.26
CA LEU A 676 -9.06 23.32 -9.01
C LEU A 676 -8.39 24.70 -9.26
N ARG A 677 -8.39 25.19 -10.51
CA ARG A 677 -7.76 26.47 -10.86
C ARG A 677 -8.25 27.65 -10.01
N ASP A 678 -9.55 27.69 -9.75
CA ASP A 678 -10.20 28.78 -9.02
C ASP A 678 -10.53 28.38 -7.57
N HIS A 679 -10.00 27.25 -7.11
CA HIS A 679 -10.22 26.77 -5.76
C HIS A 679 -9.16 27.32 -4.81
N PHE A 680 -9.61 27.93 -3.71
CA PHE A 680 -8.75 28.40 -2.63
C PHE A 680 -8.46 27.24 -1.66
N ASN A 681 -7.20 26.87 -1.53
CA ASN A 681 -6.72 25.91 -0.54
C ASN A 681 -5.60 26.54 0.30
N PRO A 682 -5.86 26.85 1.59
CA PRO A 682 -4.90 27.55 2.44
C PRO A 682 -3.87 26.62 3.13
N CYS A 683 -3.97 25.31 2.96
CA CYS A 683 -3.16 24.35 3.67
C CYS A 683 -2.26 23.54 2.71
N ARG A 684 -2.41 22.20 2.68
CA ARG A 684 -1.56 21.32 1.87
C ARG A 684 -2.17 21.12 0.47
N VAL A 685 -1.41 21.37 -0.56
CA VAL A 685 -1.92 21.40 -1.95
C VAL A 685 -1.53 20.10 -2.67
N TYR A 686 -2.37 19.07 -2.59
CA TYR A 686 -2.14 17.78 -3.23
C TYR A 686 -2.69 17.68 -4.65
N ALA A 687 -3.64 18.54 -5.00
CA ALA A 687 -4.17 18.72 -6.33
C ALA A 687 -4.38 20.22 -6.62
N TYR A 688 -4.09 20.67 -7.83
CA TYR A 688 -4.05 22.10 -8.16
C TYR A 688 -4.23 22.38 -9.66
N GLU A 689 -4.41 23.63 -10.01
CA GLU A 689 -4.58 24.10 -11.40
C GLU A 689 -5.75 23.40 -12.11
N ASN A 690 -5.51 22.86 -13.30
CA ASN A 690 -6.50 22.14 -14.10
C ASN A 690 -6.75 20.70 -13.66
N GLU A 691 -6.20 20.27 -12.53
CA GLU A 691 -6.48 18.96 -12.00
C GLU A 691 -7.90 18.92 -11.42
N ALA A 692 -8.58 17.80 -11.61
CA ALA A 692 -9.85 17.52 -10.96
C ALA A 692 -9.61 16.83 -9.61
N GLY A 693 -10.56 17.00 -8.67
CA GLY A 693 -10.47 16.36 -7.36
C GLY A 693 -11.76 16.46 -6.56
N LEU A 694 -11.85 15.66 -5.50
CA LEU A 694 -12.96 15.68 -4.53
C LEU A 694 -12.48 16.36 -3.24
N LEU A 695 -13.09 17.49 -2.89
CA LEU A 695 -12.76 18.24 -1.66
C LEU A 695 -13.24 17.46 -0.43
N LEU A 696 -12.56 17.66 0.71
CA LEU A 696 -12.97 17.05 1.96
C LEU A 696 -14.30 17.60 2.45
N CYS A 697 -14.51 18.90 2.37
CA CYS A 697 -15.75 19.53 2.81
C CYS A 697 -16.03 20.80 2.00
N THR A 698 -17.31 21.07 1.75
CA THR A 698 -17.77 22.34 1.20
C THR A 698 -18.96 22.84 1.98
N TRP A 699 -19.23 24.16 1.89
CA TRP A 699 -20.39 24.79 2.48
C TRP A 699 -21.24 25.37 1.35
N PRO A 700 -22.31 24.63 0.94
CA PRO A 700 -23.21 25.12 -0.10
C PRO A 700 -23.90 26.43 0.28
N ASP A 701 -24.31 27.22 -0.72
CA ASP A 701 -25.00 28.48 -0.50
C ASP A 701 -26.19 28.34 0.47
N GLY A 702 -26.26 29.25 1.45
CA GLY A 702 -27.29 29.27 2.46
C GLY A 702 -26.99 28.40 3.70
N THR A 703 -25.80 27.78 3.78
CA THR A 703 -25.34 27.04 4.94
C THR A 703 -24.32 27.81 5.77
N THR A 704 -24.22 27.49 7.05
CA THR A 704 -23.29 28.13 7.98
C THR A 704 -21.88 27.54 7.81
N LYS A 705 -20.94 28.37 7.32
CA LYS A 705 -19.51 28.07 7.34
C LYS A 705 -18.88 28.71 8.58
N PRO A 706 -18.17 27.94 9.45
CA PRO A 706 -17.40 28.53 10.54
C PRO A 706 -16.38 29.53 10.02
N ALA A 707 -16.09 30.61 10.75
CA ALA A 707 -15.03 31.55 10.41
C ALA A 707 -13.65 30.83 10.37
N LEU A 708 -13.46 29.86 11.27
CA LEU A 708 -12.30 28.99 11.33
C LEU A 708 -12.76 27.53 11.24
N PRO A 709 -13.01 27.00 10.02
CA PRO A 709 -13.50 25.64 9.83
C PRO A 709 -12.43 24.59 10.12
N ALA A 710 -12.78 23.29 10.01
CA ALA A 710 -11.86 22.19 10.12
C ALA A 710 -10.63 22.40 9.19
N PRO A 711 -9.39 22.20 9.69
CA PRO A 711 -8.17 22.71 9.03
C PRO A 711 -7.94 22.25 7.60
N TYR A 712 -8.35 21.03 7.27
CA TYR A 712 -8.07 20.38 5.98
C TYR A 712 -9.28 20.36 5.03
N ALA A 713 -10.33 21.13 5.36
CA ALA A 713 -11.61 21.09 4.65
C ALA A 713 -11.49 21.31 3.12
N GLU A 714 -10.59 22.18 2.70
CA GLU A 714 -10.38 22.53 1.29
C GLU A 714 -9.35 21.63 0.58
N GLU A 715 -8.82 20.60 1.22
CA GLU A 715 -7.84 19.69 0.61
C GLU A 715 -8.50 18.58 -0.23
N VAL A 716 -7.68 17.92 -1.05
CA VAL A 716 -8.05 16.74 -1.84
C VAL A 716 -7.16 15.58 -1.43
N TRP A 717 -7.72 14.52 -0.85
CA TRP A 717 -6.98 13.34 -0.42
C TRP A 717 -7.37 12.12 -1.25
N SER A 718 -6.41 11.54 -1.99
CA SER A 718 -6.69 10.41 -2.87
C SER A 718 -7.30 9.21 -2.15
N GLY A 719 -6.90 8.97 -0.91
CA GLY A 719 -7.49 7.89 -0.09
C GLY A 719 -8.98 8.09 0.21
N LEU A 720 -9.43 9.34 0.42
CA LEU A 720 -10.85 9.65 0.58
C LEU A 720 -11.60 9.61 -0.76
N GLU A 721 -10.96 10.04 -1.83
CA GLU A 721 -11.51 9.92 -3.18
C GLU A 721 -11.84 8.47 -3.53
N TYR A 722 -10.92 7.52 -3.25
CA TYR A 722 -11.16 6.10 -3.50
C TYR A 722 -12.21 5.50 -2.55
N MET A 723 -12.21 5.91 -1.28
CA MET A 723 -13.25 5.53 -0.31
C MET A 723 -14.62 5.94 -0.82
N MET A 724 -14.79 7.22 -1.15
CA MET A 724 -16.07 7.78 -1.61
C MET A 724 -16.51 7.16 -2.94
N ALA A 725 -15.58 6.99 -3.89
CA ALA A 725 -15.86 6.34 -5.17
C ALA A 725 -16.37 4.90 -4.99
N SER A 726 -15.75 4.12 -4.10
CA SER A 726 -16.19 2.76 -3.80
C SER A 726 -17.58 2.74 -3.15
N HIS A 727 -17.89 3.69 -2.26
CA HIS A 727 -19.20 3.82 -1.62
C HIS A 727 -20.29 4.18 -2.65
N LEU A 728 -20.00 5.13 -3.54
CA LEU A 728 -20.88 5.46 -4.68
C LEU A 728 -21.21 4.24 -5.53
N ILE A 729 -20.18 3.47 -5.93
CA ILE A 729 -20.36 2.25 -6.74
C ILE A 729 -21.20 1.21 -6.00
N GLN A 730 -20.95 0.97 -4.71
CA GLN A 730 -21.73 0.03 -3.88
C GLN A 730 -23.21 0.40 -3.84
N ARG A 731 -23.53 1.68 -3.87
CA ARG A 731 -24.89 2.22 -3.84
C ARG A 731 -25.49 2.49 -5.23
N GLY A 732 -24.86 1.96 -6.29
CA GLY A 732 -25.35 2.00 -7.67
C GLY A 732 -25.11 3.33 -8.39
N LEU A 733 -24.25 4.20 -7.87
CA LEU A 733 -23.82 5.47 -8.47
C LEU A 733 -22.45 5.24 -9.16
N VAL A 734 -22.48 4.37 -10.19
CA VAL A 734 -21.24 3.82 -10.80
C VAL A 734 -20.47 4.88 -11.57
N ASP A 735 -21.15 5.71 -12.34
CA ASP A 735 -20.52 6.70 -13.22
C ASP A 735 -19.89 7.85 -12.41
N GLU A 736 -20.54 8.26 -11.33
CA GLU A 736 -20.03 9.24 -10.36
C GLU A 736 -18.76 8.70 -9.68
N GLY A 737 -18.80 7.46 -9.19
CA GLY A 737 -17.63 6.79 -8.60
C GLY A 737 -16.45 6.70 -9.56
N LEU A 738 -16.67 6.22 -10.79
CA LEU A 738 -15.63 6.14 -11.82
C LEU A 738 -15.09 7.51 -12.23
N THR A 739 -15.90 8.57 -12.17
CA THR A 739 -15.44 9.94 -12.45
C THR A 739 -14.41 10.40 -11.42
N ILE A 740 -14.64 10.13 -10.13
CA ILE A 740 -13.68 10.43 -9.07
C ILE A 740 -12.38 9.64 -9.26
N VAL A 741 -12.48 8.33 -9.55
CA VAL A 741 -11.28 7.48 -9.75
C VAL A 741 -10.45 7.99 -10.93
N ARG A 742 -11.09 8.35 -12.07
CA ARG A 742 -10.38 8.94 -13.21
C ARG A 742 -9.66 10.23 -12.83
N ALA A 743 -10.29 11.11 -12.07
CA ALA A 743 -9.69 12.36 -11.60
C ALA A 743 -8.44 12.08 -10.74
N ALA A 744 -8.54 11.20 -9.76
CA ALA A 744 -7.42 10.80 -8.90
C ALA A 744 -6.26 10.23 -9.72
N ARG A 745 -6.52 9.28 -10.63
CA ARG A 745 -5.46 8.63 -11.43
C ARG A 745 -4.85 9.51 -12.51
N ALA A 746 -5.61 10.47 -13.05
CA ALA A 746 -5.06 11.43 -14.01
C ALA A 746 -3.94 12.32 -13.42
N ARG A 747 -3.89 12.45 -12.09
CA ARG A 747 -2.80 13.15 -11.39
C ARG A 747 -1.52 12.31 -11.24
N HIS A 748 -1.63 10.97 -11.37
CA HIS A 748 -0.54 10.00 -11.17
C HIS A 748 -0.18 9.29 -12.49
N ASP A 749 0.01 10.07 -13.55
CA ASP A 749 0.22 9.59 -14.92
C ASP A 749 1.70 9.39 -15.31
N GLY A 750 2.61 9.53 -14.36
CA GLY A 750 4.05 9.46 -14.56
C GLY A 750 4.69 10.75 -15.09
N SER A 751 3.91 11.66 -15.68
CA SER A 751 4.42 12.98 -16.11
C SER A 751 4.27 14.05 -15.03
N ARG A 752 3.31 13.88 -14.12
CA ARG A 752 3.01 14.81 -13.02
C ARG A 752 3.46 14.25 -11.68
N ARG A 753 3.06 13.02 -11.37
CA ARG A 753 3.42 12.29 -10.13
C ARG A 753 3.72 10.83 -10.45
N ASN A 754 4.43 10.17 -9.54
CA ASN A 754 4.70 8.74 -9.62
C ASN A 754 3.38 7.94 -9.59
N PRO A 755 3.14 7.03 -10.56
CA PRO A 755 1.95 6.19 -10.58
C PRO A 755 1.79 5.28 -9.36
N TRP A 756 2.90 4.91 -8.71
CA TRP A 756 2.93 4.00 -7.55
C TRP A 756 3.11 4.71 -6.20
N ASN A 757 2.97 6.02 -6.16
CA ASN A 757 3.14 6.82 -4.94
C ASN A 757 2.00 7.83 -4.79
N ASP A 758 1.01 7.49 -3.97
CA ASP A 758 0.00 8.45 -3.52
C ASP A 758 0.55 9.28 -2.35
N ILE A 759 0.33 10.58 -2.41
CA ILE A 759 0.82 11.57 -1.45
C ILE A 759 -0.34 12.17 -0.64
N GLU A 760 -0.12 12.28 0.66
CA GLU A 760 -0.97 13.02 1.59
C GLU A 760 -0.05 13.61 2.68
N CYS A 761 -0.12 13.23 3.93
CA CYS A 761 0.89 13.58 4.93
C CYS A 761 2.14 12.68 4.78
N GLY A 762 2.81 12.75 3.65
CA GLY A 762 3.94 11.91 3.26
C GLY A 762 3.69 11.18 1.94
N SER A 763 4.71 10.49 1.44
CA SER A 763 4.70 9.62 0.28
C SER A 763 4.24 8.21 0.65
N TYR A 764 3.77 7.42 -0.30
CA TYR A 764 3.30 6.05 -0.07
C TYR A 764 2.32 5.96 1.10
N TYR A 765 1.33 6.86 1.07
CA TYR A 765 0.43 7.08 2.19
C TYR A 765 -0.65 5.98 2.27
N VAL A 766 -0.77 5.34 3.43
CA VAL A 766 -1.54 4.10 3.60
C VAL A 766 -3.05 4.27 3.38
N ARG A 767 -3.62 5.47 3.61
CA ARG A 767 -5.04 5.75 3.36
C ARG A 767 -5.45 5.44 1.90
N ALA A 768 -4.54 5.64 0.93
CA ALA A 768 -4.80 5.37 -0.48
C ALA A 768 -5.07 3.88 -0.80
N LEU A 769 -4.71 2.95 0.10
CA LEU A 769 -5.09 1.53 0.01
C LEU A 769 -6.60 1.28 0.16
N SER A 770 -7.41 2.32 0.43
CA SER A 770 -8.87 2.31 0.28
C SER A 770 -9.31 1.99 -1.16
N SER A 771 -8.44 2.24 -2.14
CA SER A 771 -8.64 1.91 -3.55
C SER A 771 -9.00 0.44 -3.77
N TYR A 772 -8.53 -0.48 -2.92
CA TYR A 772 -8.87 -1.89 -3.07
C TYR A 772 -10.39 -2.15 -2.87
N ALA A 773 -11.08 -1.32 -2.10
CA ALA A 773 -12.53 -1.40 -1.95
C ALA A 773 -13.28 -1.25 -3.29
N LEU A 774 -12.69 -0.56 -4.28
CA LEU A 774 -13.25 -0.43 -5.63
C LEU A 774 -13.41 -1.77 -6.34
N VAL A 775 -12.47 -2.71 -6.13
CA VAL A 775 -12.51 -4.07 -6.72
C VAL A 775 -13.75 -4.80 -6.21
N ASN A 776 -13.95 -4.80 -4.89
CA ASN A 776 -15.08 -5.48 -4.26
C ASN A 776 -16.40 -4.76 -4.57
N ALA A 777 -16.41 -3.43 -4.57
CA ALA A 777 -17.60 -2.63 -4.89
C ALA A 777 -18.08 -2.89 -6.32
N TYR A 778 -17.16 -2.93 -7.30
CA TYR A 778 -17.54 -3.13 -8.70
C TYR A 778 -17.88 -4.58 -9.03
N SER A 779 -17.14 -5.57 -8.50
CA SER A 779 -17.45 -6.99 -8.66
C SER A 779 -18.66 -7.43 -7.83
N GLY A 780 -19.05 -6.62 -6.85
CA GLY A 780 -20.10 -6.96 -5.88
C GLY A 780 -19.73 -8.18 -5.05
N LEU A 781 -18.43 -8.37 -4.78
CA LEU A 781 -17.94 -9.48 -3.99
C LEU A 781 -18.52 -9.45 -2.58
N TRP A 782 -19.18 -10.54 -2.22
CA TRP A 782 -19.65 -10.85 -0.89
C TRP A 782 -18.99 -12.13 -0.40
N PHE A 783 -18.59 -12.19 0.86
CA PHE A 783 -18.16 -13.45 1.47
C PHE A 783 -18.34 -13.47 2.97
N ASP A 784 -18.57 -14.67 3.51
CA ASP A 784 -18.65 -14.94 4.94
C ASP A 784 -18.12 -16.36 5.21
N GLN A 785 -16.88 -16.43 5.67
CA GLN A 785 -16.22 -17.72 5.90
C GLN A 785 -16.67 -18.41 7.18
N ARG A 786 -17.45 -17.74 8.04
CA ARG A 786 -18.10 -18.39 9.21
C ARG A 786 -19.10 -19.46 8.76
N CYS A 787 -19.71 -19.30 7.60
CA CYS A 787 -20.68 -20.25 7.01
C CYS A 787 -20.29 -20.71 5.60
N GLY A 788 -19.08 -20.41 5.13
CA GLY A 788 -18.61 -20.83 3.81
C GLY A 788 -19.39 -20.20 2.67
N GLU A 789 -19.78 -18.93 2.80
CA GLU A 789 -20.52 -18.20 1.78
C GLU A 789 -19.59 -17.32 0.95
N ILE A 790 -19.78 -17.33 -0.40
CA ILE A 790 -19.21 -16.38 -1.34
C ILE A 790 -20.28 -15.97 -2.33
N GLY A 791 -20.22 -14.75 -2.85
CA GLY A 791 -21.20 -14.28 -3.83
C GLY A 791 -20.72 -13.08 -4.64
N PHE A 792 -21.44 -12.79 -5.71
CA PHE A 792 -21.08 -11.73 -6.65
C PHE A 792 -22.34 -11.01 -7.16
N LYS A 793 -22.26 -9.69 -7.23
CA LYS A 793 -23.27 -8.83 -7.87
C LYS A 793 -22.54 -7.68 -8.57
N PRO A 794 -22.00 -7.90 -9.78
CA PRO A 794 -21.28 -6.84 -10.48
C PRO A 794 -22.13 -5.59 -10.66
N ALA A 795 -21.51 -4.42 -10.51
CA ALA A 795 -22.13 -3.12 -10.59
C ALA A 795 -22.78 -2.85 -11.98
N ARG A 796 -22.31 -3.55 -13.00
CA ARG A 796 -22.93 -3.60 -14.33
C ARG A 796 -23.24 -5.04 -14.68
N ALA A 797 -24.50 -5.30 -15.08
CA ALA A 797 -24.95 -6.63 -15.50
C ALA A 797 -24.28 -7.05 -16.80
N GLY A 798 -24.09 -8.35 -16.98
CA GLY A 798 -23.55 -8.98 -18.21
C GLY A 798 -22.48 -10.02 -17.92
N ASP A 799 -21.96 -10.59 -19.02
CA ASP A 799 -20.84 -11.50 -18.96
C ASP A 799 -19.58 -10.79 -18.49
N GLY A 800 -18.79 -11.46 -17.66
CA GLY A 800 -17.55 -10.85 -17.15
C GLY A 800 -16.68 -11.83 -16.37
N VAL A 801 -15.43 -11.41 -16.17
CA VAL A 801 -14.45 -12.10 -15.32
C VAL A 801 -14.05 -11.14 -14.23
N TYR A 802 -14.14 -11.56 -12.96
CA TYR A 802 -13.83 -10.70 -11.83
C TYR A 802 -12.85 -11.39 -10.89
N PHE A 803 -11.85 -10.64 -10.46
CA PHE A 803 -10.94 -11.08 -9.40
C PHE A 803 -11.67 -11.15 -8.06
N TRP A 804 -11.34 -12.16 -7.26
CA TRP A 804 -11.80 -12.29 -5.88
C TRP A 804 -10.67 -12.76 -4.96
N SER A 805 -10.73 -12.32 -3.71
CA SER A 805 -9.86 -12.78 -2.63
C SER A 805 -10.69 -12.86 -1.35
N ALA A 806 -10.76 -14.02 -0.74
CA ALA A 806 -11.60 -14.30 0.43
C ALA A 806 -11.08 -15.51 1.24
N GLY A 807 -11.22 -15.46 2.54
CA GLY A 807 -10.81 -16.56 3.41
C GLY A 807 -9.31 -16.80 3.33
N ARG A 808 -8.92 -17.93 2.74
CA ARG A 808 -7.53 -18.36 2.56
C ARG A 808 -7.14 -18.54 1.09
N GLY A 809 -8.02 -18.11 0.17
CA GLY A 809 -7.82 -18.30 -1.26
C GLY A 809 -8.14 -17.07 -2.08
N TRP A 810 -7.70 -17.11 -3.34
CA TRP A 810 -7.94 -16.07 -4.31
C TRP A 810 -8.06 -16.67 -5.72
N GLY A 811 -8.69 -15.94 -6.59
CA GLY A 811 -8.88 -16.40 -7.97
C GLY A 811 -9.75 -15.48 -8.79
N VAL A 812 -10.48 -16.06 -9.74
CA VAL A 812 -11.43 -15.34 -10.58
C VAL A 812 -12.78 -16.04 -10.58
N VAL A 813 -13.83 -15.26 -10.77
CA VAL A 813 -15.16 -15.77 -11.13
C VAL A 813 -15.47 -15.39 -12.56
N GLU A 814 -15.91 -16.34 -13.35
CA GLU A 814 -16.40 -16.13 -14.72
C GLU A 814 -17.93 -16.21 -14.71
N LEU A 815 -18.57 -15.14 -15.16
CA LEU A 815 -20.00 -15.05 -15.38
C LEU A 815 -20.25 -15.08 -16.87
N LYS A 816 -20.94 -16.09 -17.36
CA LYS A 816 -21.21 -16.24 -18.80
C LYS A 816 -22.60 -16.82 -19.05
N GLY A 817 -23.51 -15.98 -19.54
CA GLY A 817 -24.90 -16.34 -19.70
C GLY A 817 -25.48 -16.85 -18.37
N SER A 818 -25.91 -18.12 -18.34
CA SER A 818 -26.47 -18.78 -17.15
C SER A 818 -25.44 -19.52 -16.30
N THR A 819 -24.15 -19.43 -16.62
CA THR A 819 -23.10 -20.20 -15.95
C THR A 819 -22.23 -19.28 -15.08
N VAL A 820 -22.01 -19.69 -13.84
CA VAL A 820 -21.07 -19.10 -12.89
C VAL A 820 -19.93 -20.10 -12.65
N THR A 821 -18.72 -19.73 -13.00
CA THR A 821 -17.54 -20.58 -12.76
C THR A 821 -16.61 -19.89 -11.76
N LEU A 822 -16.47 -20.43 -10.57
CA LEU A 822 -15.53 -20.01 -9.56
C LEU A 822 -14.21 -20.78 -9.74
N ILE A 823 -13.10 -20.08 -9.97
CA ILE A 823 -11.78 -20.66 -10.22
C ILE A 823 -10.83 -20.20 -9.13
N VAL A 824 -10.20 -21.13 -8.40
CA VAL A 824 -9.16 -20.86 -7.42
C VAL A 824 -7.80 -20.81 -8.11
N LYS A 825 -7.06 -19.72 -7.96
CA LYS A 825 -5.71 -19.53 -8.53
C LYS A 825 -4.61 -19.71 -7.48
N GLY A 826 -4.91 -19.46 -6.20
CA GLY A 826 -3.98 -19.66 -5.10
C GLY A 826 -4.69 -19.86 -3.77
N GLY A 827 -4.01 -20.51 -2.82
CA GLY A 827 -4.58 -20.86 -1.53
C GLY A 827 -5.68 -21.92 -1.61
N ASP A 828 -6.61 -21.87 -0.65
CA ASP A 828 -7.79 -22.74 -0.59
C ASP A 828 -9.02 -21.94 -0.17
N LEU A 829 -10.19 -22.37 -0.65
CA LEU A 829 -11.48 -21.78 -0.33
C LEU A 829 -12.48 -22.85 0.03
N THR A 830 -13.14 -22.70 1.18
CA THR A 830 -14.29 -23.54 1.54
C THR A 830 -15.58 -22.84 1.17
N VAL A 831 -16.39 -23.47 0.31
CA VAL A 831 -17.68 -22.93 -0.15
C VAL A 831 -18.79 -23.92 0.18
N SER A 832 -19.82 -23.44 0.87
CA SER A 832 -21.05 -24.18 1.19
C SER A 832 -22.24 -23.55 0.47
N ASN A 833 -22.15 -22.24 0.23
CA ASN A 833 -23.22 -21.43 -0.34
C ASN A 833 -22.66 -20.44 -1.34
N LEU A 834 -23.40 -20.25 -2.43
CA LEU A 834 -23.11 -19.23 -3.43
C LEU A 834 -24.25 -18.20 -3.46
N ARG A 835 -23.93 -16.92 -3.19
CA ARG A 835 -24.93 -15.83 -3.26
C ARG A 835 -24.86 -15.13 -4.61
N MET A 836 -25.97 -15.17 -5.36
CA MET A 836 -26.06 -14.58 -6.70
C MET A 836 -27.36 -13.76 -6.81
N PRO A 837 -27.36 -12.50 -6.33
CA PRO A 837 -28.51 -11.61 -6.48
C PRO A 837 -28.84 -11.38 -7.95
N GLY A 838 -30.16 -11.38 -8.27
CA GLY A 838 -30.64 -11.19 -9.63
C GLY A 838 -30.69 -12.43 -10.52
N LEU A 839 -30.17 -13.58 -10.05
CA LEU A 839 -30.42 -14.87 -10.73
C LEU A 839 -31.80 -15.42 -10.33
N SER A 840 -32.50 -16.02 -11.27
CA SER A 840 -33.80 -16.68 -11.07
C SER A 840 -33.77 -18.10 -11.66
N GLY A 841 -34.65 -19.00 -11.18
CA GLY A 841 -34.74 -20.37 -11.71
C GLY A 841 -34.02 -21.43 -10.84
N ALA A 842 -34.03 -22.67 -11.36
CA ALA A 842 -33.35 -23.79 -10.73
C ALA A 842 -31.81 -23.65 -10.89
N ALA A 843 -31.07 -24.22 -9.96
CA ALA A 843 -29.61 -24.25 -10.05
C ALA A 843 -29.10 -25.69 -10.02
N THR A 844 -28.03 -25.95 -10.76
CA THR A 844 -27.32 -27.22 -10.75
C THR A 844 -25.84 -27.02 -10.47
N VAL A 845 -25.21 -27.99 -9.81
CA VAL A 845 -23.75 -28.09 -9.62
C VAL A 845 -23.34 -29.44 -10.16
N ASP A 846 -22.40 -29.45 -11.10
CA ASP A 846 -21.96 -30.67 -11.79
C ASP A 846 -23.17 -31.48 -12.37
N GLY A 847 -24.19 -30.79 -12.87
CA GLY A 847 -25.41 -31.35 -13.42
C GLY A 847 -26.42 -31.90 -12.39
N GLN A 848 -26.13 -31.76 -11.09
CA GLN A 848 -27.05 -32.17 -10.00
C GLN A 848 -27.82 -30.96 -9.48
N ALA A 849 -29.15 -31.11 -9.39
CA ALA A 849 -30.00 -30.05 -8.85
C ALA A 849 -29.65 -29.72 -7.37
N VAL A 850 -29.52 -28.44 -7.09
CA VAL A 850 -29.24 -27.92 -5.76
C VAL A 850 -30.39 -27.05 -5.25
N ARG A 851 -30.52 -26.96 -3.91
CA ARG A 851 -31.59 -26.12 -3.31
C ARG A 851 -31.21 -24.66 -3.40
N ARG A 852 -32.23 -23.83 -3.50
CA ARG A 852 -32.11 -22.39 -3.49
C ARG A 852 -33.03 -21.75 -2.43
N ASN A 853 -32.53 -20.69 -1.80
CA ASN A 853 -33.29 -19.88 -0.86
C ASN A 853 -33.05 -18.39 -1.19
N GLY A 854 -34.00 -17.81 -1.95
CA GLY A 854 -33.81 -16.45 -2.48
C GLY A 854 -32.57 -16.36 -3.39
N ASP A 855 -31.64 -15.46 -3.08
CA ASP A 855 -30.40 -15.25 -3.82
C ASP A 855 -29.31 -16.28 -3.47
N LEU A 856 -29.53 -17.13 -2.48
CA LEU A 856 -28.57 -18.07 -1.96
C LEU A 856 -28.77 -19.47 -2.57
N ILE A 857 -27.75 -19.97 -3.23
CA ILE A 857 -27.67 -21.32 -3.78
C ILE A 857 -26.95 -22.19 -2.74
N LEU A 858 -27.65 -23.20 -2.21
CA LEU A 858 -27.15 -24.11 -1.20
C LEU A 858 -26.49 -25.33 -1.90
N LEU A 859 -25.18 -25.42 -1.84
CA LEU A 859 -24.40 -26.44 -2.58
C LEU A 859 -24.55 -27.86 -2.02
N GLY A 860 -25.28 -28.02 -0.90
CA GLY A 860 -25.60 -29.32 -0.31
C GLY A 860 -24.45 -29.99 0.47
N LYS A 861 -23.22 -29.58 0.25
CA LYS A 861 -22.03 -30.04 0.97
C LYS A 861 -20.97 -28.92 1.02
N HIS A 862 -20.00 -29.06 1.89
CA HIS A 862 -18.82 -28.18 1.89
C HIS A 862 -17.89 -28.60 0.73
N HIS A 863 -17.60 -27.64 -0.16
CA HIS A 863 -16.60 -27.79 -1.21
C HIS A 863 -15.31 -27.09 -0.75
N THR A 864 -14.26 -27.84 -0.56
CA THR A 864 -12.91 -27.26 -0.35
C THR A 864 -12.19 -27.26 -1.69
N LEU A 865 -12.07 -26.07 -2.26
CA LEU A 865 -11.41 -25.84 -3.55
C LEU A 865 -9.96 -25.40 -3.29
N ARG A 866 -9.02 -25.99 -4.01
CA ARG A 866 -7.59 -25.66 -3.95
C ARG A 866 -7.15 -24.97 -5.25
N ALA A 867 -5.96 -24.43 -5.25
CA ALA A 867 -5.37 -23.84 -6.45
C ALA A 867 -5.46 -24.80 -7.64
N GLY A 868 -6.07 -24.35 -8.76
CA GLY A 868 -6.36 -25.12 -9.95
C GLY A 868 -7.79 -25.69 -10.01
N ASP A 869 -8.48 -25.79 -8.89
CA ASP A 869 -9.87 -26.30 -8.87
C ASP A 869 -10.86 -25.25 -9.39
N ARG A 870 -11.99 -25.76 -9.87
CA ARG A 870 -13.12 -24.93 -10.32
C ARG A 870 -14.44 -25.50 -9.81
N LEU A 871 -15.39 -24.61 -9.51
CA LEU A 871 -16.77 -24.94 -9.20
C LEU A 871 -17.66 -24.31 -10.27
N VAL A 872 -18.44 -25.14 -10.96
CA VAL A 872 -19.35 -24.69 -12.02
C VAL A 872 -20.78 -24.79 -11.51
N VAL A 873 -21.49 -23.66 -11.56
CA VAL A 873 -22.91 -23.56 -11.18
C VAL A 873 -23.68 -23.06 -12.40
N GLU A 874 -24.67 -23.86 -12.85
CA GLU A 874 -25.59 -23.46 -13.92
C GLU A 874 -26.90 -23.01 -13.29
N VAL A 875 -27.51 -21.94 -13.84
CA VAL A 875 -28.78 -21.35 -13.37
C VAL A 875 -29.66 -21.09 -14.58
N ASP A 876 -30.92 -21.46 -14.53
CA ASP A 876 -31.81 -21.47 -15.70
C ASP A 876 -32.05 -20.12 -16.37
N ALA A 877 -31.84 -18.99 -15.69
CA ALA A 877 -31.91 -17.66 -16.31
C ALA A 877 -31.14 -16.60 -15.50
N TYR A 878 -30.36 -15.78 -16.21
CA TYR A 878 -29.86 -14.50 -15.72
C TYR A 878 -30.97 -13.47 -15.93
N GLY A 879 -31.70 -13.10 -14.90
CA GLY A 879 -32.79 -12.13 -15.05
C GLY A 879 -32.22 -10.74 -15.36
N GLN A 880 -32.66 -10.16 -16.46
CA GLN A 880 -32.60 -8.70 -16.63
C GLN A 880 -33.55 -8.09 -15.58
N ALA A 881 -33.03 -7.53 -14.52
CA ALA A 881 -33.77 -6.68 -13.58
C ALA A 881 -33.24 -5.27 -13.68
#